data_b7e4601912f48dfbc4c12527dc3447c6
#
_entry.id   b7e4601912f48dfbc4c12527dc3447c6
#
_cell.length_a   1.000
_cell.length_b   1.000
_cell.length_c   1.000
_cell.angle_alpha   90.00
_cell.angle_beta   90.00
_cell.angle_gamma   90.00
#
_symmetry.space_group_name_H-M   'P 1'
#
loop_
_entity.id
_entity.type
_entity.pdbx_description
1 polymer ?
#
loop_
_entity_poly.entity_id
_entity_poly.type
_entity_poly.pdbx_seq_one_letter_code
_entity_poly.pdbx_strand_id
1 'polypeptide(L)'
;MKLYEAIEYAINKNGTDIICEQRFANYLADLQAYETPAVRRIIAAIMREGYCKKLYDGLVSGTYQLAFNDVSFKLTNTEGFQKNIVQFVLDSILYATHNATIMPSFDYNPKEEISNTEVKINVGSVGSKETRFFVCKKDIEDFFDLEAEAAKTRWEATMKLSIKERIRKRKAIQNVYLDRDFSGTSEDNYRLLKVSMSVNLADFKEGECLILHKENTVSRIKCRLNAFQNDDTIILEVFPPDMPSDLETYYNIPLLLDKDKVDLRNNVYYPFTFSLPGDSDDFWNKMILNSCPKPTFENKEQCEESLKETKEFFNLSLLPKQEEAILNCMQAKDYYLIQGPPGTGKSFVLGIVIVEELFDLKHNVIVIGPNHMAINNAMGQFVKLAPQYSVLATKVGQTYNAPTIKVAYEDKECGIENVSRLNVHWAKTFNSKHNLNWLIGLTPHCLYTSRARGLECDTLIIDEAGQMTIPLALMGMIKAKKVIFAGDHKQLPPIVSSDKVKAELKQSAFQALISDENCTMLDTSFRMCEPICGYVSELFYDGHLKAMKHGHSNTLICDDPLYSFDSPVILHEEDDEGEQVSEKEAAFIANVIAGFLTKGIHADEIAVLSPFRAQAANIRRAIKKHEGISKENRQKITSETVDKMQGQERDVILYSLVSGNIDYMLEMAEFLYNPNKMNVAFSRAKSKLIIVGSLSKLSNLELPEYPHINRMLNSKYVTKI
;
A
#
# COMPACT_ATOMS: atom_id res chain seq x y z
N MET A 1 31.09 30.07 -7.98
CA MET A 1 31.60 29.58 -6.68
C MET A 1 30.97 28.21 -6.49
N LYS A 2 31.68 27.21 -5.98
CA LYS A 2 31.09 25.91 -5.68
C LYS A 2 30.14 25.99 -4.49
N LEU A 3 29.15 25.11 -4.40
CA LEU A 3 28.14 25.20 -3.35
C LEU A 3 28.77 25.16 -1.93
N TYR A 4 29.67 24.24 -1.67
CA TYR A 4 30.35 24.15 -0.37
C TYR A 4 31.18 25.40 -0.03
N GLU A 5 31.86 26.02 -1.02
CA GLU A 5 32.62 27.27 -0.81
C GLU A 5 31.71 28.44 -0.42
N ALA A 6 30.54 28.52 -1.06
CA ALA A 6 29.55 29.57 -0.76
C ALA A 6 28.89 29.35 0.61
N ILE A 7 28.65 28.11 1.00
CA ILE A 7 28.13 27.75 2.33
C ILE A 7 29.17 28.09 3.39
N GLU A 8 30.43 27.72 3.19
CA GLU A 8 31.55 28.06 4.10
C GLU A 8 31.72 29.58 4.23
N TYR A 9 31.67 30.32 3.12
CA TYR A 9 31.71 31.78 3.14
C TYR A 9 30.55 32.39 3.95
N ALA A 10 29.31 31.85 3.74
CA ALA A 10 28.15 32.33 4.47
C ALA A 10 28.28 32.09 5.99
N ILE A 11 28.76 30.89 6.37
CA ILE A 11 28.99 30.48 7.76
C ILE A 11 30.09 31.34 8.40
N ASN A 12 31.23 31.52 7.74
CA ASN A 12 32.36 32.34 8.25
C ASN A 12 31.97 33.83 8.47
N LYS A 13 31.01 34.33 7.69
CA LYS A 13 30.54 35.71 7.78
C LYS A 13 29.45 35.92 8.83
N ASN A 14 28.60 34.94 9.07
CA ASN A 14 27.36 35.11 9.85
C ASN A 14 27.18 34.09 10.98
N GLY A 15 28.06 33.09 11.11
CA GLY A 15 27.89 31.95 12.03
C GLY A 15 27.15 30.77 11.41
N THR A 16 27.25 29.61 12.01
CA THR A 16 26.65 28.37 11.51
C THR A 16 25.11 28.40 11.51
N ASP A 17 24.51 29.21 12.35
CA ASP A 17 23.05 29.40 12.44
C ASP A 17 22.45 30.06 11.19
N ILE A 18 23.28 30.65 10.31
CA ILE A 18 22.84 31.15 9.01
C ILE A 18 22.10 30.12 8.16
N ILE A 19 22.45 28.85 8.28
CA ILE A 19 21.77 27.76 7.54
C ILE A 19 20.29 27.62 7.90
N CYS A 20 19.85 28.19 9.02
CA CYS A 20 18.45 28.21 9.46
C CYS A 20 17.72 29.51 9.07
N GLU A 21 18.42 30.51 8.55
CA GLU A 21 17.85 31.81 8.22
C GLU A 21 17.40 31.85 6.75
N GLN A 22 16.26 32.46 6.50
CA GLN A 22 15.70 32.57 5.15
C GLN A 22 16.64 33.32 4.17
N ARG A 23 17.52 34.17 4.66
CA ARG A 23 18.56 34.83 3.86
C ARG A 23 19.67 33.93 3.38
N PHE A 24 19.80 32.69 3.94
CA PHE A 24 20.81 31.72 3.50
C PHE A 24 20.68 31.37 2.02
N ALA A 25 19.48 31.05 1.56
CA ALA A 25 19.23 30.75 0.15
C ALA A 25 19.54 31.97 -0.76
N ASN A 26 19.29 33.18 -0.27
CA ASN A 26 19.62 34.41 -1.00
C ASN A 26 21.14 34.61 -1.11
N TYR A 27 21.90 34.36 -0.04
CA TYR A 27 23.36 34.39 -0.09
C TYR A 27 23.93 33.41 -1.14
N LEU A 28 23.41 32.19 -1.20
CA LEU A 28 23.86 31.22 -2.19
C LEU A 28 23.49 31.64 -3.61
N ALA A 29 22.35 32.29 -3.81
CA ALA A 29 21.91 32.79 -5.09
C ALA A 29 22.79 33.98 -5.54
N ASP A 30 23.09 34.92 -4.65
CA ASP A 30 23.93 36.10 -4.94
C ASP A 30 25.36 35.70 -5.31
N LEU A 31 25.86 34.61 -4.73
CA LEU A 31 27.18 34.04 -5.02
C LEU A 31 27.17 33.10 -6.27
N GLN A 32 26.03 32.96 -6.94
CA GLN A 32 25.84 32.04 -8.07
C GLN A 32 26.36 30.64 -7.76
N ALA A 33 26.02 30.12 -6.60
CA ALA A 33 26.57 28.85 -6.08
C ALA A 33 25.72 27.61 -6.37
N TYR A 34 24.64 27.78 -7.11
CA TYR A 34 23.81 26.64 -7.49
C TYR A 34 24.33 26.05 -8.80
N GLU A 35 24.93 24.85 -8.74
CA GLU A 35 25.41 24.11 -9.90
C GLU A 35 24.28 23.78 -10.87
N THR A 36 23.09 23.52 -10.34
CA THR A 36 21.89 23.23 -11.14
C THR A 36 20.63 23.83 -10.46
N PRO A 37 19.52 24.01 -11.22
CA PRO A 37 18.23 24.36 -10.64
C PRO A 37 17.73 23.38 -9.57
N ALA A 38 18.11 22.09 -9.65
CA ALA A 38 17.77 21.08 -8.67
C ALA A 38 18.42 21.34 -7.30
N VAL A 39 19.69 21.71 -7.27
CA VAL A 39 20.41 22.12 -6.04
C VAL A 39 19.70 23.30 -5.37
N ARG A 40 19.27 24.31 -6.15
CA ARG A 40 18.51 25.45 -5.63
C ARG A 40 17.18 25.02 -4.99
N ARG A 41 16.46 24.09 -5.62
CA ARG A 41 15.17 23.60 -5.10
C ARG A 41 15.34 22.78 -3.83
N ILE A 42 16.38 21.94 -3.74
CA ILE A 42 16.69 21.19 -2.53
C ILE A 42 16.99 22.13 -1.36
N ILE A 43 17.80 23.15 -1.58
CA ILE A 43 18.06 24.18 -0.55
C ILE A 43 16.75 24.90 -0.16
N ALA A 44 15.92 25.26 -1.12
CA ALA A 44 14.62 25.88 -0.86
C ALA A 44 13.67 24.93 -0.09
N ALA A 45 13.68 23.63 -0.38
CA ALA A 45 12.90 22.63 0.36
C ALA A 45 13.42 22.45 1.79
N ILE A 46 14.73 22.40 2.00
CA ILE A 46 15.36 22.37 3.34
C ILE A 46 14.88 23.55 4.18
N MET A 47 14.78 24.73 3.59
CA MET A 47 14.31 25.95 4.28
C MET A 47 12.79 25.91 4.53
N ARG A 48 12.00 25.59 3.52
CA ARG A 48 10.53 25.61 3.55
C ARG A 48 9.95 24.60 4.54
N GLU A 49 10.51 23.40 4.58
CA GLU A 49 10.04 22.30 5.43
C GLU A 49 10.64 22.34 6.83
N GLY A 50 11.50 23.33 7.13
CA GLY A 50 12.14 23.48 8.44
C GLY A 50 13.23 22.44 8.73
N TYR A 51 13.74 21.75 7.72
CA TYR A 51 14.82 20.77 7.88
C TYR A 51 16.15 21.43 8.26
N CYS A 52 16.34 22.71 7.91
CA CYS A 52 17.50 23.50 8.29
C CYS A 52 17.76 23.48 9.81
N LYS A 53 16.72 23.60 10.63
CA LYS A 53 16.86 23.55 12.09
C LYS A 53 17.34 22.19 12.56
N LYS A 54 16.83 21.10 11.97
CA LYS A 54 17.25 19.75 12.30
C LYS A 54 18.72 19.47 11.93
N LEU A 55 19.14 19.96 10.76
CA LEU A 55 20.54 19.87 10.33
C LEU A 55 21.44 20.67 11.29
N TYR A 56 21.06 21.89 11.64
CA TYR A 56 21.79 22.74 12.58
C TYR A 56 21.90 22.11 13.96
N ASP A 57 20.79 21.64 14.55
CA ASP A 57 20.77 20.99 15.86
C ASP A 57 21.65 19.73 15.85
N GLY A 58 21.66 18.96 14.77
CA GLY A 58 22.53 17.80 14.57
C GLY A 58 24.01 18.17 14.51
N LEU A 59 24.36 19.27 13.83
CA LEU A 59 25.73 19.78 13.75
C LEU A 59 26.23 20.25 15.11
N VAL A 60 25.43 21.00 15.85
CA VAL A 60 25.79 21.54 17.17
C VAL A 60 25.89 20.43 18.24
N SER A 61 25.03 19.44 18.19
CA SER A 61 25.02 18.33 19.17
C SER A 61 26.00 17.20 18.85
N GLY A 62 26.67 17.23 17.71
CA GLY A 62 27.56 16.16 17.25
C GLY A 62 26.82 14.90 16.74
N THR A 63 25.49 14.97 16.58
CA THR A 63 24.65 13.87 16.07
C THR A 63 24.27 14.06 14.59
N TYR A 64 25.12 14.76 13.85
CA TYR A 64 24.83 15.17 12.47
C TYR A 64 24.50 14.02 11.54
N GLN A 65 25.13 12.85 11.66
CA GLN A 65 24.84 11.70 10.80
C GLN A 65 23.36 11.29 10.85
N LEU A 66 22.76 11.27 12.05
CA LEU A 66 21.34 10.95 12.20
C LEU A 66 20.44 12.03 11.60
N ALA A 67 20.77 13.31 11.82
CA ALA A 67 20.00 14.42 11.29
C ALA A 67 20.07 14.49 9.76
N PHE A 68 21.24 14.31 9.19
CA PHE A 68 21.47 14.35 7.74
C PHE A 68 20.84 13.16 7.03
N ASN A 69 20.93 11.95 7.58
CA ASN A 69 20.26 10.79 7.03
C ASN A 69 18.73 10.96 7.01
N ASP A 70 18.14 11.49 8.09
CA ASP A 70 16.69 11.74 8.13
C ASP A 70 16.25 12.82 7.12
N VAL A 71 17.03 13.88 6.97
CA VAL A 71 16.74 14.93 5.99
C VAL A 71 16.93 14.41 4.56
N SER A 72 18.02 13.68 4.31
CA SER A 72 18.26 13.01 3.02
C SER A 72 17.08 12.15 2.61
N PHE A 73 16.59 11.34 3.53
CA PHE A 73 15.44 10.50 3.27
C PHE A 73 14.19 11.30 2.95
N LYS A 74 13.87 12.32 3.74
CA LYS A 74 12.67 13.14 3.51
C LYS A 74 12.73 13.86 2.18
N LEU A 75 13.89 14.41 1.83
CA LEU A 75 14.10 15.05 0.55
C LEU A 75 13.96 14.06 -0.60
N THR A 76 14.46 12.83 -0.46
CA THR A 76 14.41 11.83 -1.51
C THR A 76 13.02 11.18 -1.62
N ASN A 77 12.43 10.74 -0.50
CA ASN A 77 11.23 9.88 -0.54
C ASN A 77 9.91 10.61 -0.26
N THR A 78 9.97 11.77 0.39
CA THR A 78 8.76 12.58 0.67
C THR A 78 8.62 13.73 -0.31
N GLU A 79 9.74 14.42 -0.60
CA GLU A 79 9.80 15.53 -1.56
C GLU A 79 10.17 15.06 -2.97
N GLY A 80 10.77 13.86 -3.10
CA GLY A 80 11.04 13.16 -4.35
C GLY A 80 12.26 13.64 -5.12
N PHE A 81 13.21 14.28 -4.46
CA PHE A 81 14.45 14.71 -5.11
C PHE A 81 15.39 13.55 -5.40
N GLN A 82 16.20 13.64 -6.45
CA GLN A 82 17.19 12.62 -6.78
C GLN A 82 18.24 12.48 -5.67
N LYS A 83 18.50 11.24 -5.29
CA LYS A 83 19.35 10.90 -4.13
C LYS A 83 20.77 11.43 -4.26
N ASN A 84 21.39 11.34 -5.45
CA ASN A 84 22.72 11.83 -5.72
C ASN A 84 22.84 13.36 -5.54
N ILE A 85 21.82 14.13 -5.98
CA ILE A 85 21.80 15.59 -5.85
C ILE A 85 21.52 15.99 -4.38
N VAL A 86 20.61 15.28 -3.71
CA VAL A 86 20.36 15.45 -2.27
C VAL A 86 21.64 15.18 -1.48
N GLN A 87 22.33 14.08 -1.79
CA GLN A 87 23.60 13.74 -1.14
C GLN A 87 24.65 14.80 -1.34
N PHE A 88 24.81 15.29 -2.60
CA PHE A 88 25.76 16.37 -2.90
C PHE A 88 25.47 17.64 -2.08
N VAL A 89 24.21 18.06 -1.96
CA VAL A 89 23.83 19.24 -1.14
C VAL A 89 24.15 19.02 0.33
N LEU A 90 23.81 17.86 0.88
CA LEU A 90 24.05 17.57 2.28
C LEU A 90 25.54 17.40 2.59
N ASP A 91 26.31 16.75 1.70
CA ASP A 91 27.76 16.63 1.82
C ASP A 91 28.44 17.99 1.71
N SER A 92 27.89 18.90 0.88
CA SER A 92 28.38 20.29 0.80
C SER A 92 28.19 21.06 2.10
N ILE A 93 27.10 20.84 2.82
CA ILE A 93 26.87 21.42 4.15
C ILE A 93 27.82 20.80 5.18
N LEU A 94 28.01 19.47 5.17
CA LEU A 94 28.92 18.77 6.08
C LEU A 94 30.37 19.23 5.85
N TYR A 95 30.79 19.34 4.63
CA TYR A 95 32.14 19.78 4.28
C TYR A 95 32.37 21.23 4.72
N ALA A 96 31.45 22.14 4.40
CA ALA A 96 31.51 23.56 4.77
C ALA A 96 31.44 23.79 6.30
N THR A 97 30.95 22.85 7.06
CA THR A 97 30.91 22.89 8.54
C THR A 97 32.04 22.10 9.19
N HIS A 98 33.05 21.63 8.42
CA HIS A 98 34.19 20.83 8.84
C HIS A 98 33.83 19.49 9.51
N ASN A 99 32.63 18.96 9.22
CA ASN A 99 32.20 17.65 9.71
C ASN A 99 32.46 16.52 8.70
N ALA A 100 32.94 16.83 7.51
CA ALA A 100 33.41 15.89 6.49
C ALA A 100 34.77 16.33 5.95
N THR A 101 35.65 15.36 5.64
CA THR A 101 37.00 15.59 5.08
C THR A 101 37.05 15.39 3.58
N ILE A 102 36.05 14.73 3.01
CA ILE A 102 35.98 14.45 1.57
C ILE A 102 35.26 15.63 0.89
N MET A 103 35.92 16.25 -0.08
CA MET A 103 35.36 17.34 -0.87
C MET A 103 34.21 16.82 -1.72
N PRO A 104 33.00 17.40 -1.61
CA PRO A 104 31.88 16.99 -2.45
C PRO A 104 32.15 17.33 -3.91
N SER A 105 31.98 16.36 -4.78
CA SER A 105 32.05 16.54 -6.23
C SER A 105 30.64 16.46 -6.81
N PHE A 106 30.33 17.43 -7.69
CA PHE A 106 29.07 17.42 -8.42
C PHE A 106 29.35 16.84 -9.81
N ASP A 107 29.35 15.52 -9.92
CA ASP A 107 29.51 14.79 -11.16
C ASP A 107 28.15 14.49 -11.82
N TYR A 108 27.27 15.46 -11.84
CA TYR A 108 26.02 15.32 -12.59
C TYR A 108 26.32 15.60 -14.08
N ASN A 109 26.67 14.54 -14.77
CA ASN A 109 26.67 14.52 -16.23
C ASN A 109 25.54 13.60 -16.68
N PRO A 110 24.45 14.11 -17.25
CA PRO A 110 23.37 13.26 -17.76
C PRO A 110 23.82 12.34 -18.89
N LYS A 111 25.07 12.44 -19.35
CA LYS A 111 25.66 11.62 -20.41
C LYS A 111 26.70 10.60 -19.96
N GLU A 112 27.16 10.60 -18.72
CA GLU A 112 28.28 9.75 -18.27
C GLU A 112 27.96 8.77 -17.13
N GLU A 113 26.79 8.75 -16.51
CA GLU A 113 26.45 7.80 -15.45
C GLU A 113 26.09 6.37 -15.93
N ILE A 114 26.57 5.96 -17.11
CA ILE A 114 26.39 4.57 -17.61
C ILE A 114 27.58 3.65 -17.30
N SER A 115 28.53 4.02 -16.48
CA SER A 115 29.67 3.13 -16.33
C SER A 115 30.29 2.99 -14.96
N ASN A 116 29.75 3.01 -13.84
CA ASN A 116 30.40 2.43 -12.64
C ASN A 116 29.66 2.73 -11.33
N THR A 117 28.44 2.31 -11.21
CA THR A 117 27.90 1.71 -9.98
C THR A 117 26.69 0.87 -10.37
N GLU A 118 26.95 -0.41 -10.61
CA GLU A 118 25.89 -1.40 -10.74
C GLU A 118 25.14 -1.55 -9.41
N VAL A 119 24.19 -0.65 -9.15
CA VAL A 119 23.01 -1.03 -8.40
C VAL A 119 22.04 -1.56 -9.46
N LYS A 120 22.23 -2.81 -9.82
CA LYS A 120 21.26 -3.55 -10.62
C LYS A 120 19.96 -3.63 -9.84
N ILE A 121 19.05 -2.66 -10.06
CA ILE A 121 17.64 -2.94 -9.93
C ILE A 121 17.34 -3.83 -11.13
N ASN A 122 17.38 -5.15 -10.91
CA ASN A 122 16.92 -6.11 -11.89
C ASN A 122 15.42 -5.91 -12.09
N VAL A 123 15.07 -5.07 -13.07
CA VAL A 123 13.81 -5.23 -13.78
C VAL A 123 14.00 -6.51 -14.60
N GLY A 124 13.42 -7.62 -14.10
CA GLY A 124 13.71 -8.96 -14.50
C GLY A 124 13.72 -9.20 -16.00
N SER A 125 14.90 -9.51 -16.50
CA SER A 125 15.07 -10.54 -17.48
C SER A 125 15.30 -11.85 -16.71
N VAL A 126 14.43 -12.78 -16.91
CA VAL A 126 14.59 -14.17 -16.48
C VAL A 126 15.96 -14.67 -16.94
N GLY A 127 16.84 -14.96 -16.00
CA GLY A 127 18.09 -15.65 -16.27
C GLY A 127 19.36 -14.90 -15.90
N SER A 128 19.64 -14.64 -14.60
CA SER A 128 21.02 -14.65 -14.08
C SER A 128 21.01 -14.92 -12.58
N LYS A 129 21.81 -15.89 -12.19
CA LYS A 129 22.08 -16.32 -10.83
C LYS A 129 22.66 -15.18 -10.00
N GLU A 130 22.21 -15.15 -8.70
CA GLU A 130 22.93 -14.60 -7.56
C GLU A 130 22.73 -13.13 -7.22
N THR A 131 21.64 -12.82 -6.52
CA THR A 131 21.67 -11.95 -5.33
C THR A 131 20.70 -12.54 -4.32
N ARG A 132 21.19 -13.50 -3.52
CA ARG A 132 20.43 -14.10 -2.43
C ARG A 132 20.50 -13.18 -1.22
N PHE A 133 19.35 -12.88 -0.65
CA PHE A 133 19.23 -12.07 0.54
C PHE A 133 19.72 -12.85 1.76
N PHE A 134 20.76 -12.35 2.42
CA PHE A 134 21.11 -12.80 3.76
C PHE A 134 20.34 -11.96 4.78
N VAL A 135 19.21 -12.47 5.25
CA VAL A 135 18.43 -11.88 6.33
C VAL A 135 18.57 -12.76 7.55
N CYS A 136 19.22 -12.28 8.61
CA CYS A 136 19.35 -13.01 9.85
C CYS A 136 18.22 -12.66 10.84
N LYS A 137 18.08 -13.48 11.89
CA LYS A 137 17.07 -13.22 12.95
C LYS A 137 17.17 -11.80 13.51
N LYS A 138 18.38 -11.29 13.70
CA LYS A 138 18.64 -9.93 14.19
C LYS A 138 18.07 -8.87 13.24
N ASP A 139 18.16 -9.07 11.95
CA ASP A 139 17.59 -8.13 10.95
C ASP A 139 16.07 -8.06 11.05
N ILE A 140 15.41 -9.19 11.31
CA ILE A 140 13.97 -9.26 11.53
C ILE A 140 13.55 -8.54 12.82
N GLU A 141 14.30 -8.74 13.91
CA GLU A 141 14.07 -8.04 15.18
C GLU A 141 14.22 -6.52 15.00
N ASP A 142 15.32 -6.09 14.38
CA ASP A 142 15.60 -4.68 14.10
C ASP A 142 14.52 -4.06 13.18
N PHE A 143 14.01 -4.80 12.20
CA PHE A 143 12.89 -4.34 11.36
C PHE A 143 11.68 -3.95 12.20
N PHE A 144 11.20 -4.82 13.06
CA PHE A 144 10.02 -4.56 13.88
C PHE A 144 10.23 -3.47 14.91
N ASP A 145 11.42 -3.38 15.48
CA ASP A 145 11.78 -2.30 16.40
C ASP A 145 11.76 -0.94 15.69
N LEU A 146 12.33 -0.86 14.49
CA LEU A 146 12.33 0.36 13.68
C LEU A 146 10.93 0.77 13.23
N GLU A 147 10.09 -0.19 12.82
CA GLU A 147 8.69 0.07 12.45
C GLU A 147 7.86 0.56 13.65
N ALA A 148 8.04 -0.04 14.83
CA ALA A 148 7.36 0.40 16.05
C ALA A 148 7.79 1.82 16.46
N GLU A 149 9.09 2.14 16.36
CA GLU A 149 9.61 3.47 16.65
C GLU A 149 9.08 4.52 15.65
N ALA A 150 9.05 4.20 14.37
CA ALA A 150 8.51 5.08 13.34
C ALA A 150 7.01 5.35 13.55
N ALA A 151 6.23 4.32 13.91
CA ALA A 151 4.82 4.47 14.24
C ALA A 151 4.60 5.37 15.46
N LYS A 152 5.40 5.18 16.52
CA LYS A 152 5.38 6.00 17.73
C LYS A 152 5.71 7.46 17.42
N THR A 153 6.78 7.70 16.68
CA THR A 153 7.22 9.05 16.29
C THR A 153 6.13 9.80 15.51
N ARG A 154 5.48 9.12 14.56
CA ARG A 154 4.35 9.70 13.79
C ARG A 154 3.14 10.03 14.67
N TRP A 155 2.83 9.17 15.63
CA TRP A 155 1.75 9.42 16.56
C TRP A 155 2.08 10.62 17.45
N GLU A 156 3.28 10.70 18.03
CA GLU A 156 3.75 11.82 18.85
C GLU A 156 3.73 13.15 18.07
N ALA A 157 4.16 13.13 16.82
CA ALA A 157 4.08 14.30 15.93
C ALA A 157 2.62 14.74 15.71
N THR A 158 1.69 13.78 15.55
CA THR A 158 0.26 14.07 15.42
C THR A 158 -0.29 14.70 16.69
N MET A 159 0.07 14.18 17.86
CA MET A 159 -0.42 14.69 19.16
C MET A 159 0.14 16.07 19.52
N LYS A 160 1.26 16.49 18.91
CA LYS A 160 1.78 17.86 19.04
C LYS A 160 1.01 18.90 18.22
N LEU A 161 0.21 18.46 17.26
CA LEU A 161 -0.64 19.38 16.49
C LEU A 161 -1.76 19.94 17.36
N SER A 162 -2.21 21.15 17.01
CA SER A 162 -3.41 21.73 17.64
C SER A 162 -4.65 20.84 17.39
N ILE A 163 -5.64 20.93 18.29
CA ILE A 163 -6.91 20.19 18.15
C ILE A 163 -7.55 20.47 16.78
N LYS A 164 -7.57 21.74 16.35
CA LYS A 164 -8.11 22.15 15.05
C LYS A 164 -7.41 21.47 13.87
N GLU A 165 -6.09 21.33 13.93
CA GLU A 165 -5.31 20.65 12.90
C GLU A 165 -5.55 19.13 12.91
N ARG A 166 -5.65 18.50 14.09
CA ARG A 166 -5.99 17.08 14.19
C ARG A 166 -7.38 16.78 13.61
N ILE A 167 -8.36 17.62 13.89
CA ILE A 167 -9.71 17.51 13.29
C ILE A 167 -9.65 17.69 11.78
N ARG A 168 -8.93 18.72 11.28
CA ARG A 168 -8.76 18.95 9.83
C ARG A 168 -8.10 17.75 9.14
N LYS A 169 -7.17 17.09 9.83
CA LYS A 169 -6.50 15.86 9.35
C LYS A 169 -7.31 14.59 9.62
N ARG A 170 -8.55 14.70 10.11
CA ARG A 170 -9.45 13.58 10.42
C ARG A 170 -8.89 12.58 11.43
N LYS A 171 -8.08 13.05 12.38
CA LYS A 171 -7.44 12.26 13.44
C LYS A 171 -8.08 12.43 14.81
N ALA A 172 -9.03 13.37 14.92
CA ALA A 172 -9.76 13.65 16.15
C ALA A 172 -11.20 14.09 15.87
N ILE A 173 -12.07 13.88 16.85
CA ILE A 173 -13.45 14.40 16.89
C ILE A 173 -13.60 15.20 18.18
N GLN A 174 -14.11 16.43 18.06
CA GLN A 174 -14.43 17.31 19.18
C GLN A 174 -15.93 17.30 19.45
N ASN A 175 -16.32 17.74 20.65
CA ASN A 175 -17.73 17.79 21.10
C ASN A 175 -18.39 16.40 21.05
N VAL A 176 -17.70 15.44 21.61
CA VAL A 176 -18.20 14.07 21.84
C VAL A 176 -18.83 14.03 23.24
N TYR A 177 -20.03 13.49 23.36
CA TYR A 177 -20.78 13.42 24.62
C TYR A 177 -21.01 11.96 25.00
N LEU A 178 -20.72 11.64 26.25
CA LEU A 178 -20.93 10.30 26.81
C LEU A 178 -22.38 10.14 27.22
N ASP A 179 -23.03 9.07 26.77
CA ASP A 179 -24.40 8.71 27.14
C ASP A 179 -24.41 8.06 28.53
N ARG A 180 -25.06 8.73 29.49
CA ARG A 180 -25.14 8.27 30.89
C ARG A 180 -26.07 7.08 31.08
N ASP A 181 -27.11 7.02 30.27
CA ASP A 181 -28.18 6.02 30.41
C ASP A 181 -27.83 4.71 29.72
N PHE A 182 -26.77 4.71 28.94
CA PHE A 182 -26.29 3.50 28.29
C PHE A 182 -25.41 2.69 29.23
N SER A 183 -25.81 1.44 29.48
CA SER A 183 -24.99 0.44 30.16
C SER A 183 -24.91 -0.82 29.31
N GLY A 184 -23.71 -1.24 28.99
CA GLY A 184 -23.48 -2.43 28.20
C GLY A 184 -22.12 -3.06 28.51
N THR A 185 -22.00 -4.34 28.25
CA THR A 185 -20.74 -5.07 28.29
C THR A 185 -20.54 -5.73 26.94
N SER A 186 -19.30 -5.75 26.49
CA SER A 186 -18.93 -6.54 25.31
C SER A 186 -18.96 -8.01 25.68
N GLU A 187 -18.86 -8.83 24.66
CA GLU A 187 -18.80 -10.28 24.82
C GLU A 187 -17.58 -10.76 25.60
N ASP A 188 -16.49 -9.96 25.62
CA ASP A 188 -15.31 -10.19 26.45
C ASP A 188 -15.46 -9.64 27.88
N ASN A 189 -16.70 -9.29 28.28
CA ASN A 189 -17.03 -8.65 29.57
C ASN A 189 -16.34 -7.29 29.80
N TYR A 190 -15.92 -6.61 28.71
CA TYR A 190 -15.45 -5.24 28.80
C TYR A 190 -16.63 -4.25 28.79
N ARG A 191 -16.48 -3.17 29.52
CA ARG A 191 -17.52 -2.15 29.57
C ARG A 191 -17.64 -1.42 28.24
N LEU A 192 -18.87 -1.27 27.76
CA LEU A 192 -19.18 -0.47 26.60
C LEU A 192 -19.63 0.93 27.03
N LEU A 193 -19.13 1.94 26.32
CA LEU A 193 -19.55 3.32 26.44
C LEU A 193 -20.17 3.76 25.11
N LYS A 194 -21.33 4.37 25.16
CA LYS A 194 -21.96 4.97 24.00
C LYS A 194 -21.63 6.45 23.99
N VAL A 195 -21.16 6.95 22.87
CA VAL A 195 -20.85 8.36 22.68
C VAL A 195 -21.58 8.92 21.46
N SER A 196 -22.10 10.13 21.60
CA SER A 196 -22.77 10.89 20.54
C SER A 196 -21.93 12.09 20.11
N MET A 197 -22.06 12.50 18.86
CA MET A 197 -21.33 13.62 18.28
C MET A 197 -22.19 14.32 17.23
N SER A 198 -21.97 15.61 16.99
CA SER A 198 -22.74 16.36 16.00
C SER A 198 -22.42 15.96 14.56
N VAL A 199 -21.16 15.63 14.27
CA VAL A 199 -20.69 15.18 12.94
C VAL A 199 -19.46 14.32 13.11
N ASN A 200 -19.48 13.14 12.54
CA ASN A 200 -18.29 12.28 12.44
C ASN A 200 -17.52 12.61 11.16
N LEU A 201 -16.46 13.40 11.29
CA LEU A 201 -15.55 13.73 10.18
C LEU A 201 -14.23 12.96 10.24
N ALA A 202 -14.02 12.12 11.27
CA ALA A 202 -12.77 11.36 11.42
C ALA A 202 -12.76 10.09 10.57
N ASP A 203 -11.55 9.70 10.17
CA ASP A 203 -11.30 8.44 9.46
C ASP A 203 -11.10 7.28 10.49
N PHE A 204 -11.96 7.20 11.49
CA PHE A 204 -11.90 6.12 12.48
C PHE A 204 -12.54 4.85 11.94
N LYS A 205 -12.04 3.73 12.42
CA LYS A 205 -12.46 2.41 11.99
C LYS A 205 -12.78 1.53 13.20
N GLU A 206 -13.77 0.63 13.07
CA GLU A 206 -14.05 -0.35 14.11
C GLU A 206 -12.79 -1.15 14.48
N GLY A 207 -12.55 -1.38 15.79
CA GLY A 207 -11.35 -1.99 16.39
C GLY A 207 -10.16 -1.06 16.52
N GLU A 208 -10.19 0.17 16.01
CA GLU A 208 -9.11 1.11 16.27
C GLU A 208 -9.03 1.53 17.74
N CYS A 209 -7.79 1.67 18.22
CA CYS A 209 -7.53 2.21 19.55
C CYS A 209 -7.68 3.72 19.53
N LEU A 210 -8.49 4.22 20.44
CA LEU A 210 -8.83 5.62 20.61
C LEU A 210 -8.60 6.07 22.05
N ILE A 211 -8.49 7.37 22.23
CA ILE A 211 -8.40 8.03 23.54
C ILE A 211 -9.56 9.00 23.67
N LEU A 212 -10.42 8.76 24.66
CA LEU A 212 -11.48 9.69 25.06
C LEU A 212 -10.98 10.51 26.24
N HIS A 213 -10.98 11.84 26.13
CA HIS A 213 -10.47 12.71 27.18
C HIS A 213 -11.12 14.10 27.19
N LYS A 214 -10.97 14.81 28.29
CA LYS A 214 -11.33 16.22 28.41
C LYS A 214 -10.27 17.09 27.73
N GLU A 215 -10.64 18.22 27.16
CA GLU A 215 -9.65 19.19 26.68
C GLU A 215 -8.71 19.60 27.82
N ASN A 216 -7.42 19.65 27.53
CA ASN A 216 -6.37 20.12 28.45
C ASN A 216 -6.18 19.32 29.75
N THR A 217 -6.60 18.05 29.78
CA THR A 217 -6.38 17.18 30.95
C THR A 217 -5.41 16.03 30.66
N VAL A 218 -4.78 15.54 31.73
CA VAL A 218 -3.91 14.35 31.68
C VAL A 218 -4.73 13.06 31.74
N SER A 219 -5.92 13.13 32.34
CA SER A 219 -6.81 11.96 32.47
C SER A 219 -7.37 11.55 31.11
N ARG A 220 -7.15 10.29 30.72
CA ARG A 220 -7.49 9.74 29.41
C ARG A 220 -8.09 8.36 29.57
N ILE A 221 -9.20 8.11 28.88
CA ILE A 221 -9.80 6.79 28.80
C ILE A 221 -9.33 6.15 27.49
N LYS A 222 -8.52 5.13 27.60
CA LYS A 222 -8.15 4.32 26.42
C LYS A 222 -9.29 3.37 26.11
N CYS A 223 -9.68 3.37 24.87
CA CYS A 223 -10.81 2.59 24.40
C CYS A 223 -10.54 2.06 22.99
N ARG A 224 -11.38 1.17 22.54
CA ARG A 224 -11.42 0.67 21.17
C ARG A 224 -12.77 1.00 20.57
N LEU A 225 -12.81 1.43 19.32
CA LEU A 225 -14.08 1.58 18.60
C LEU A 225 -14.70 0.21 18.37
N ASN A 226 -15.81 -0.07 19.04
CA ASN A 226 -16.49 -1.36 18.93
C ASN A 226 -17.44 -1.39 17.73
N ALA A 227 -18.29 -0.38 17.57
CA ALA A 227 -19.24 -0.31 16.47
C ALA A 227 -19.69 1.12 16.17
N PHE A 228 -20.11 1.34 14.92
CA PHE A 228 -20.91 2.50 14.54
C PHE A 228 -22.39 2.13 14.65
N GLN A 229 -23.16 2.85 15.48
CA GLN A 229 -24.62 2.68 15.50
C GLN A 229 -25.29 3.45 14.37
N ASN A 230 -24.79 4.66 14.09
CA ASN A 230 -25.23 5.56 13.03
C ASN A 230 -24.13 6.62 12.80
N ASP A 231 -24.40 7.62 11.96
CA ASP A 231 -23.43 8.65 11.57
C ASP A 231 -22.98 9.56 12.74
N ASP A 232 -23.78 9.65 13.80
CA ASP A 232 -23.55 10.53 14.94
C ASP A 232 -23.33 9.79 16.28
N THR A 233 -23.33 8.46 16.26
CA THR A 233 -23.27 7.64 17.48
C THR A 233 -22.38 6.43 17.30
N ILE A 234 -21.41 6.26 18.20
CA ILE A 234 -20.49 5.12 18.22
C ILE A 234 -20.45 4.45 19.60
N ILE A 235 -20.10 3.18 19.59
CA ILE A 235 -19.86 2.39 20.79
C ILE A 235 -18.37 2.20 20.96
N LEU A 236 -17.87 2.53 22.15
CA LEU A 236 -16.48 2.36 22.56
C LEU A 236 -16.40 1.23 23.58
N GLU A 237 -15.44 0.37 23.44
CA GLU A 237 -15.10 -0.70 24.38
C GLU A 237 -13.92 -0.23 25.24
N VAL A 238 -14.06 -0.30 26.57
CA VAL A 238 -13.02 0.15 27.51
C VAL A 238 -12.49 -1.04 28.30
N PHE A 239 -11.18 -1.20 28.29
CA PHE A 239 -10.52 -2.26 29.05
C PHE A 239 -10.48 -1.92 30.56
N PRO A 240 -10.63 -2.90 31.45
CA PRO A 240 -10.73 -2.65 32.90
C PRO A 240 -9.63 -1.77 33.49
N PRO A 241 -8.35 -1.91 33.12
CA PRO A 241 -7.29 -1.07 33.69
C PRO A 241 -7.37 0.41 33.25
N ASP A 242 -8.07 0.69 32.14
CA ASP A 242 -8.19 2.05 31.57
C ASP A 242 -9.51 2.73 31.95
N MET A 243 -10.36 2.07 32.76
CA MET A 243 -11.62 2.66 33.23
C MET A 243 -11.33 3.61 34.39
N PRO A 244 -11.70 4.90 34.26
CA PRO A 244 -11.46 5.86 35.32
C PRO A 244 -12.41 5.62 36.50
N SER A 245 -11.91 5.78 37.72
CA SER A 245 -12.74 5.75 38.94
C SER A 245 -13.72 6.92 39.04
N ASP A 246 -13.43 8.01 38.31
CA ASP A 246 -14.21 9.27 38.31
C ASP A 246 -15.03 9.44 37.02
N LEU A 247 -15.52 8.35 36.42
CA LEU A 247 -16.28 8.37 35.15
C LEU A 247 -17.45 9.35 35.19
N GLU A 248 -18.07 9.57 36.37
CA GLU A 248 -19.15 10.56 36.57
C GLU A 248 -18.76 11.97 36.12
N THR A 249 -17.48 12.31 36.17
CA THR A 249 -16.98 13.63 35.76
C THR A 249 -16.87 13.81 34.23
N TYR A 250 -17.12 12.78 33.47
CA TYR A 250 -17.09 12.79 32.00
C TYR A 250 -18.48 12.99 31.38
N TYR A 251 -19.56 12.85 32.18
CA TYR A 251 -20.90 13.07 31.66
C TYR A 251 -21.24 14.55 31.54
N ASN A 252 -22.09 14.89 30.56
CA ASN A 252 -22.61 16.22 30.30
C ASN A 252 -21.54 17.29 29.99
N ILE A 253 -20.37 16.90 29.62
CA ILE A 253 -19.30 17.81 29.16
C ILE A 253 -18.82 17.41 27.74
N PRO A 254 -18.37 18.39 26.93
CA PRO A 254 -17.77 18.06 25.64
C PRO A 254 -16.43 17.39 25.87
N LEU A 255 -16.25 16.25 25.21
CA LEU A 255 -15.02 15.47 25.21
C LEU A 255 -14.35 15.53 23.83
N LEU A 256 -13.09 15.14 23.80
CA LEU A 256 -12.30 14.95 22.61
C LEU A 256 -12.00 13.46 22.43
N LEU A 257 -12.20 12.95 21.23
CA LEU A 257 -11.85 11.59 20.86
C LEU A 257 -10.70 11.64 19.85
N ASP A 258 -9.54 11.17 20.25
CA ASP A 258 -8.33 11.12 19.45
C ASP A 258 -7.94 9.68 19.10
N LYS A 259 -7.21 9.50 18.02
CA LYS A 259 -6.60 8.21 17.68
C LYS A 259 -5.44 7.90 18.63
N ASP A 260 -5.47 6.73 19.28
CA ASP A 260 -4.37 6.26 20.14
C ASP A 260 -3.29 5.53 19.32
N LYS A 261 -2.13 5.36 19.93
CA LYS A 261 -1.10 4.47 19.41
C LYS A 261 -1.44 3.02 19.78
N VAL A 262 -1.15 2.11 18.88
CA VAL A 262 -1.12 0.68 19.18
C VAL A 262 0.29 0.32 19.65
N ASP A 263 0.43 -0.27 20.82
CA ASP A 263 1.71 -0.83 21.26
C ASP A 263 1.93 -2.20 20.59
N LEU A 264 2.30 -2.14 19.32
CA LEU A 264 2.61 -3.35 18.54
C LEU A 264 3.87 -4.05 19.05
N ARG A 265 4.81 -3.31 19.63
CA ARG A 265 6.09 -3.86 20.08
C ARG A 265 5.89 -4.93 21.16
N ASN A 266 5.21 -4.59 22.24
CA ASN A 266 4.99 -5.50 23.35
C ASN A 266 3.92 -6.55 23.08
N ASN A 267 2.86 -6.16 22.36
CA ASN A 267 1.68 -7.02 22.18
C ASN A 267 1.81 -8.00 21.02
N VAL A 268 2.66 -7.71 20.03
CA VAL A 268 2.76 -8.47 18.77
C VAL A 268 4.21 -8.82 18.44
N TYR A 269 5.10 -7.83 18.35
CA TYR A 269 6.44 -8.04 17.80
C TYR A 269 7.33 -8.87 18.73
N TYR A 270 7.37 -8.59 20.03
CA TYR A 270 8.11 -9.44 20.98
C TYR A 270 7.60 -10.88 21.04
N PRO A 271 6.27 -11.15 21.15
CA PRO A 271 5.78 -12.51 21.03
C PRO A 271 6.19 -13.22 19.74
N PHE A 272 6.24 -12.49 18.62
CA PHE A 272 6.68 -13.03 17.33
C PHE A 272 8.19 -13.32 17.33
N THR A 273 9.02 -12.32 17.61
CA THR A 273 10.48 -12.48 17.54
C THR A 273 10.99 -13.51 18.53
N PHE A 274 10.33 -13.64 19.68
CA PHE A 274 10.61 -14.70 20.64
C PHE A 274 10.28 -16.10 20.10
N SER A 275 9.26 -16.22 19.26
CA SER A 275 8.87 -17.48 18.63
C SER A 275 9.67 -17.84 17.38
N LEU A 276 10.55 -16.93 16.90
CA LEU A 276 11.43 -17.24 15.79
C LEU A 276 12.37 -18.39 16.18
N PRO A 277 12.44 -19.43 15.36
CA PRO A 277 13.37 -20.52 15.62
C PRO A 277 14.82 -20.02 15.65
N GLY A 278 15.67 -20.75 16.33
CA GLY A 278 17.11 -20.50 16.35
C GLY A 278 17.75 -20.79 14.99
N ASP A 279 19.08 -20.88 14.95
CA ASP A 279 19.87 -21.15 13.74
C ASP A 279 19.69 -22.61 13.21
N SER A 280 18.54 -23.24 13.46
CA SER A 280 18.22 -24.58 13.03
C SER A 280 17.74 -24.63 11.58
N ASP A 281 17.85 -25.80 10.99
CA ASP A 281 17.47 -26.17 9.62
C ASP A 281 15.94 -26.22 9.38
N ASP A 282 15.17 -25.29 9.96
CA ASP A 282 13.75 -25.27 9.75
C ASP A 282 13.33 -24.63 8.41
N PHE A 283 12.05 -24.75 8.10
CA PHE A 283 11.47 -24.33 6.82
C PHE A 283 11.74 -22.86 6.49
N TRP A 284 11.64 -21.96 7.46
CA TRP A 284 11.84 -20.53 7.21
C TRP A 284 13.31 -20.17 6.99
N ASN A 285 14.26 -20.83 7.69
CA ASN A 285 15.68 -20.67 7.45
C ASN A 285 16.05 -21.13 6.03
N LYS A 286 15.47 -22.23 5.56
CA LYS A 286 15.65 -22.71 4.19
C LYS A 286 15.08 -21.75 3.16
N MET A 287 13.92 -21.19 3.42
CA MET A 287 13.23 -20.28 2.50
C MET A 287 13.89 -18.91 2.40
N ILE A 288 14.41 -18.37 3.49
CA ILE A 288 14.80 -16.95 3.57
C ILE A 288 16.29 -16.74 3.73
N LEU A 289 16.99 -17.60 4.46
CA LEU A 289 18.39 -17.36 4.79
C LEU A 289 19.40 -17.99 3.82
N ASN A 290 19.15 -19.15 3.25
CA ASN A 290 20.22 -19.90 2.60
C ASN A 290 20.02 -20.28 1.13
N SER A 291 18.84 -20.52 0.70
CA SER A 291 18.51 -20.84 -0.67
C SER A 291 17.01 -21.06 -0.74
N CYS A 292 16.30 -20.23 -1.47
CA CYS A 292 14.93 -20.56 -1.80
C CYS A 292 14.96 -21.96 -2.47
N PRO A 293 14.65 -23.05 -1.74
CA PRO A 293 14.73 -24.38 -2.33
C PRO A 293 13.67 -24.47 -3.42
N LYS A 294 13.91 -25.29 -4.44
CA LYS A 294 12.87 -25.60 -5.40
C LYS A 294 11.70 -26.25 -4.67
N PRO A 295 10.45 -25.90 -5.00
CA PRO A 295 9.31 -26.58 -4.42
C PRO A 295 9.36 -28.07 -4.76
N THR A 296 8.96 -28.89 -3.82
CA THR A 296 8.80 -30.32 -4.02
C THR A 296 7.34 -30.63 -4.29
N PHE A 297 7.08 -31.54 -5.24
CA PHE A 297 5.73 -31.88 -5.67
C PHE A 297 5.45 -33.36 -5.42
N GLU A 298 4.20 -33.67 -5.11
CA GLU A 298 3.74 -35.02 -4.92
C GLU A 298 2.28 -35.24 -5.35
N ASN A 299 1.84 -36.48 -5.42
CA ASN A 299 0.44 -36.88 -5.64
C ASN A 299 -0.21 -36.27 -6.90
N LYS A 300 0.56 -36.14 -8.00
CA LYS A 300 0.07 -35.52 -9.22
C LYS A 300 -1.23 -36.08 -9.74
N GLU A 301 -1.31 -37.40 -9.89
CA GLU A 301 -2.50 -38.07 -10.43
C GLU A 301 -3.74 -37.88 -9.53
N GLN A 302 -3.56 -37.95 -8.22
CA GLN A 302 -4.62 -37.70 -7.26
C GLN A 302 -5.12 -36.25 -7.32
N CYS A 303 -4.21 -35.28 -7.42
CA CYS A 303 -4.57 -33.85 -7.52
C CYS A 303 -5.32 -33.54 -8.84
N GLU A 304 -4.91 -34.18 -9.95
CA GLU A 304 -5.59 -34.03 -11.24
C GLU A 304 -7.00 -34.59 -11.20
N GLU A 305 -7.22 -35.76 -10.54
CA GLU A 305 -8.52 -36.36 -10.37
C GLU A 305 -9.42 -35.52 -9.47
N SER A 306 -8.90 -35.05 -8.32
CA SER A 306 -9.63 -34.17 -7.39
C SER A 306 -10.07 -32.88 -8.07
N LEU A 307 -9.17 -32.17 -8.76
CA LEU A 307 -9.53 -30.97 -9.46
C LEU A 307 -10.59 -31.21 -10.54
N LYS A 308 -10.55 -32.37 -11.21
CA LYS A 308 -11.59 -32.74 -12.17
C LYS A 308 -12.94 -32.89 -11.48
N GLU A 309 -13.02 -33.60 -10.36
CA GLU A 309 -14.24 -33.75 -9.57
C GLU A 309 -14.76 -32.36 -9.09
N THR A 310 -13.89 -31.51 -8.59
CA THR A 310 -14.24 -30.15 -8.17
C THR A 310 -14.78 -29.31 -9.32
N LYS A 311 -14.17 -29.40 -10.52
CA LYS A 311 -14.67 -28.72 -11.73
C LYS A 311 -16.07 -29.20 -12.11
N GLU A 312 -16.31 -30.49 -12.06
CA GLU A 312 -17.62 -31.07 -12.37
C GLU A 312 -18.66 -30.68 -11.30
N PHE A 313 -18.31 -30.78 -10.02
CA PHE A 313 -19.24 -30.51 -8.91
C PHE A 313 -19.70 -29.04 -8.88
N PHE A 314 -18.78 -28.07 -9.08
CA PHE A 314 -19.11 -26.65 -9.09
C PHE A 314 -19.38 -26.10 -10.50
N ASN A 315 -19.40 -26.93 -11.54
CA ASN A 315 -19.57 -26.54 -12.94
C ASN A 315 -18.60 -25.42 -13.37
N LEU A 316 -17.31 -25.63 -13.10
CA LEU A 316 -16.26 -24.62 -13.36
C LEU A 316 -15.62 -24.80 -14.74
N SER A 317 -15.38 -23.67 -15.39
CA SER A 317 -14.54 -23.59 -16.60
C SER A 317 -13.29 -22.80 -16.28
N LEU A 318 -12.13 -23.49 -16.25
CA LEU A 318 -10.85 -22.88 -15.94
C LEU A 318 -10.02 -22.68 -17.22
N LEU A 319 -9.26 -21.60 -17.25
CA LEU A 319 -8.23 -21.40 -18.25
C LEU A 319 -7.00 -22.26 -17.94
N PRO A 320 -6.19 -22.64 -18.97
CA PRO A 320 -5.04 -23.53 -18.76
C PRO A 320 -4.08 -23.06 -17.66
N LYS A 321 -3.78 -21.75 -17.59
CA LYS A 321 -2.89 -21.20 -16.56
C LYS A 321 -3.54 -21.13 -15.17
N GLN A 322 -4.87 -21.04 -15.09
CA GLN A 322 -5.58 -21.15 -13.82
C GLN A 322 -5.55 -22.59 -13.31
N GLU A 323 -5.79 -23.57 -14.19
CA GLU A 323 -5.73 -25.00 -13.86
C GLU A 323 -4.32 -25.41 -13.43
N GLU A 324 -3.30 -25.00 -14.19
CA GLU A 324 -1.88 -25.21 -13.83
C GLU A 324 -1.52 -24.63 -12.46
N ALA A 325 -1.96 -23.40 -12.16
CA ALA A 325 -1.68 -22.75 -10.88
C ALA A 325 -2.33 -23.53 -9.71
N ILE A 326 -3.58 -23.97 -9.86
CA ILE A 326 -4.29 -24.74 -8.84
C ILE A 326 -3.58 -26.09 -8.60
N LEU A 327 -3.30 -26.82 -9.67
CA LEU A 327 -2.63 -28.13 -9.57
C LEU A 327 -1.25 -28.01 -8.90
N ASN A 328 -0.46 -27.03 -9.29
CA ASN A 328 0.85 -26.81 -8.69
C ASN A 328 0.75 -26.44 -7.20
N CYS A 329 -0.28 -25.64 -6.82
CA CYS A 329 -0.55 -25.36 -5.41
C CYS A 329 -0.93 -26.62 -4.63
N MET A 330 -1.78 -27.48 -5.19
CA MET A 330 -2.19 -28.72 -4.52
C MET A 330 -1.00 -29.67 -4.33
N GLN A 331 -0.20 -29.86 -5.37
CA GLN A 331 0.95 -30.78 -5.41
C GLN A 331 2.15 -30.32 -4.57
N ALA A 332 2.31 -29.00 -4.37
CA ALA A 332 3.44 -28.46 -3.62
C ALA A 332 3.38 -28.88 -2.15
N LYS A 333 4.52 -29.39 -1.63
CA LYS A 333 4.66 -29.77 -0.21
C LYS A 333 4.99 -28.59 0.69
N ASP A 334 5.86 -27.73 0.21
CA ASP A 334 6.47 -26.67 1.01
C ASP A 334 5.87 -25.33 0.68
N TYR A 335 5.94 -24.91 -0.60
CA TYR A 335 5.40 -23.62 -1.04
C TYR A 335 5.17 -23.55 -2.54
N TYR A 336 4.33 -22.64 -2.96
CA TYR A 336 4.15 -22.24 -4.36
C TYR A 336 3.70 -20.80 -4.50
N LEU A 337 3.99 -20.18 -5.66
CA LEU A 337 3.63 -18.79 -5.97
C LEU A 337 2.64 -18.74 -7.13
N ILE A 338 1.65 -17.86 -7.01
CA ILE A 338 0.71 -17.51 -8.09
C ILE A 338 0.91 -16.02 -8.41
N GLN A 339 1.48 -15.71 -9.56
CA GLN A 339 1.48 -14.34 -10.05
C GLN A 339 0.15 -14.05 -10.73
N GLY A 340 -0.59 -13.10 -10.19
CA GLY A 340 -1.89 -12.67 -10.71
C GLY A 340 -1.88 -11.24 -11.20
N PRO A 341 -1.52 -10.97 -12.47
CA PRO A 341 -1.71 -9.66 -13.08
C PRO A 341 -3.14 -9.13 -12.94
N PRO A 342 -3.37 -7.83 -13.19
CA PRO A 342 -4.68 -7.23 -13.01
C PRO A 342 -5.79 -7.92 -13.79
N GLY A 343 -6.88 -8.28 -13.09
CA GLY A 343 -8.07 -8.86 -13.72
C GLY A 343 -7.96 -10.32 -14.15
N THR A 344 -6.91 -11.06 -13.76
CA THR A 344 -6.69 -12.46 -14.18
C THR A 344 -7.46 -13.49 -13.35
N GLY A 345 -8.23 -13.06 -12.37
CA GLY A 345 -9.00 -13.97 -11.53
C GLY A 345 -8.20 -14.62 -10.40
N LYS A 346 -7.11 -13.99 -9.94
CA LYS A 346 -6.28 -14.47 -8.82
C LYS A 346 -7.10 -14.92 -7.61
N SER A 347 -8.03 -14.08 -7.14
CA SER A 347 -8.87 -14.42 -5.98
C SER A 347 -9.81 -15.59 -6.27
N PHE A 348 -10.30 -15.74 -7.51
CA PHE A 348 -11.12 -16.90 -7.92
C PHE A 348 -10.29 -18.19 -7.86
N VAL A 349 -9.07 -18.18 -8.38
CA VAL A 349 -8.12 -19.30 -8.29
C VAL A 349 -7.87 -19.65 -6.83
N LEU A 350 -7.62 -18.64 -5.97
CA LEU A 350 -7.46 -18.88 -4.53
C LEU A 350 -8.70 -19.48 -3.87
N GLY A 351 -9.90 -19.10 -4.29
CA GLY A 351 -11.14 -19.72 -3.80
C GLY A 351 -11.19 -21.21 -4.07
N ILE A 352 -10.75 -21.65 -5.25
CA ILE A 352 -10.69 -23.08 -5.60
C ILE A 352 -9.56 -23.78 -4.82
N VAL A 353 -8.38 -23.15 -4.73
CA VAL A 353 -7.28 -23.71 -3.92
C VAL A 353 -7.72 -23.93 -2.47
N ILE A 354 -8.49 -23.01 -1.88
CA ILE A 354 -9.03 -23.16 -0.54
C ILE A 354 -9.98 -24.36 -0.46
N VAL A 355 -10.82 -24.59 -1.48
CA VAL A 355 -11.71 -25.75 -1.56
C VAL A 355 -10.90 -27.05 -1.55
N GLU A 356 -9.90 -27.16 -2.43
CA GLU A 356 -9.03 -28.33 -2.53
C GLU A 356 -8.26 -28.61 -1.24
N GLU A 357 -7.67 -27.57 -0.64
CA GLU A 357 -6.95 -27.71 0.62
C GLU A 357 -7.85 -28.20 1.77
N LEU A 358 -9.08 -27.70 1.86
CA LEU A 358 -10.01 -28.09 2.92
C LEU A 358 -10.60 -29.47 2.74
N PHE A 359 -11.00 -29.84 1.52
CA PHE A 359 -11.85 -31.01 1.29
C PHE A 359 -11.07 -32.24 0.78
N ASP A 360 -10.14 -32.00 -0.14
CA ASP A 360 -9.36 -33.11 -0.70
C ASP A 360 -8.11 -33.39 0.14
N LEU A 361 -7.28 -32.35 0.38
CA LEU A 361 -6.08 -32.51 1.18
C LEU A 361 -6.35 -32.55 2.69
N LYS A 362 -7.56 -32.21 3.12
CA LYS A 362 -7.98 -32.17 4.54
C LYS A 362 -7.08 -31.30 5.42
N HIS A 363 -6.68 -30.18 4.91
CA HIS A 363 -5.83 -29.20 5.58
C HIS A 363 -6.64 -28.15 6.32
N ASN A 364 -6.16 -27.72 7.48
CA ASN A 364 -6.60 -26.49 8.12
C ASN A 364 -5.91 -25.31 7.45
N VAL A 365 -6.67 -24.30 7.03
CA VAL A 365 -6.18 -23.21 6.20
C VAL A 365 -6.23 -21.88 6.94
N ILE A 366 -5.13 -21.14 6.91
CA ILE A 366 -5.11 -19.72 7.31
C ILE A 366 -4.90 -18.86 6.06
N VAL A 367 -5.70 -17.81 5.93
CA VAL A 367 -5.52 -16.74 4.92
C VAL A 367 -5.05 -15.47 5.61
N ILE A 368 -3.91 -14.96 5.19
CA ILE A 368 -3.40 -13.65 5.61
C ILE A 368 -3.22 -12.71 4.42
N GLY A 369 -3.11 -11.42 4.72
CA GLY A 369 -2.82 -10.38 3.72
C GLY A 369 -2.39 -9.07 4.39
N PRO A 370 -1.89 -8.10 3.61
CA PRO A 370 -1.46 -6.80 4.14
C PRO A 370 -2.60 -5.99 4.74
N ASN A 371 -3.82 -6.28 4.33
CA ASN A 371 -5.04 -5.61 4.79
C ASN A 371 -6.25 -6.55 4.76
N HIS A 372 -7.32 -6.14 5.42
CA HIS A 372 -8.55 -6.94 5.52
C HIS A 372 -9.25 -7.15 4.17
N MET A 373 -9.08 -6.24 3.21
CA MET A 373 -9.72 -6.36 1.89
C MET A 373 -9.14 -7.54 1.11
N ALA A 374 -7.83 -7.73 1.11
CA ALA A 374 -7.17 -8.87 0.47
C ALA A 374 -7.71 -10.19 1.05
N ILE A 375 -7.71 -10.30 2.38
CA ILE A 375 -8.22 -11.49 3.07
C ILE A 375 -9.69 -11.74 2.72
N ASN A 376 -10.53 -10.70 2.76
CA ASN A 376 -11.95 -10.82 2.45
C ASN A 376 -12.20 -11.22 1.00
N ASN A 377 -11.37 -10.76 0.05
CA ASN A 377 -11.49 -11.14 -1.35
C ASN A 377 -11.23 -12.63 -1.56
N ALA A 378 -10.15 -13.17 -0.99
CA ALA A 378 -9.83 -14.59 -1.09
C ALA A 378 -10.91 -15.46 -0.43
N MET A 379 -11.25 -15.18 0.83
CA MET A 379 -12.30 -15.93 1.55
C MET A 379 -13.67 -15.78 0.89
N GLY A 380 -13.99 -14.60 0.34
CA GLY A 380 -15.26 -14.34 -0.33
C GLY A 380 -15.46 -15.19 -1.57
N GLN A 381 -14.40 -15.53 -2.28
CA GLN A 381 -14.51 -16.44 -3.41
C GLN A 381 -14.80 -17.87 -2.93
N PHE A 382 -14.18 -18.33 -1.86
CA PHE A 382 -14.54 -19.61 -1.24
C PHE A 382 -16.02 -19.67 -0.86
N VAL A 383 -16.55 -18.65 -0.16
CA VAL A 383 -17.95 -18.59 0.25
C VAL A 383 -18.90 -18.53 -0.94
N LYS A 384 -18.52 -17.87 -2.04
CA LYS A 384 -19.31 -17.83 -3.28
C LYS A 384 -19.34 -19.19 -4.00
N LEU A 385 -18.20 -19.87 -4.03
CA LEU A 385 -18.09 -21.19 -4.66
C LEU A 385 -18.81 -22.27 -3.85
N ALA A 386 -18.63 -22.25 -2.54
CA ALA A 386 -19.11 -23.29 -1.64
C ALA A 386 -19.94 -22.70 -0.48
N PRO A 387 -21.09 -22.03 -0.76
CA PRO A 387 -21.87 -21.35 0.28
C PRO A 387 -22.39 -22.29 1.38
N GLN A 388 -22.64 -23.56 1.05
CA GLN A 388 -23.05 -24.59 2.01
C GLN A 388 -21.96 -24.93 3.05
N TYR A 389 -20.71 -24.58 2.75
CA TYR A 389 -19.55 -24.80 3.64
C TYR A 389 -19.04 -23.50 4.27
N SER A 390 -19.75 -22.40 4.13
CA SER A 390 -19.37 -21.11 4.71
C SER A 390 -19.19 -21.17 6.24
N VAL A 391 -19.86 -22.12 6.87
CA VAL A 391 -19.75 -22.45 8.30
C VAL A 391 -18.31 -22.80 8.72
N LEU A 392 -17.49 -23.30 7.82
CA LEU A 392 -16.08 -23.63 8.07
C LEU A 392 -15.16 -22.39 8.08
N ALA A 393 -15.66 -21.27 7.57
CA ALA A 393 -14.87 -20.06 7.40
C ALA A 393 -15.07 -19.09 8.57
N THR A 394 -13.98 -18.57 9.11
CA THR A 394 -13.98 -17.60 10.21
C THR A 394 -13.00 -16.46 9.90
N LYS A 395 -13.48 -15.23 10.05
CA LYS A 395 -12.64 -14.02 9.92
C LYS A 395 -12.41 -13.39 11.28
N VAL A 396 -11.16 -13.16 11.64
CA VAL A 396 -10.78 -12.45 12.86
C VAL A 396 -10.43 -11.01 12.53
N GLY A 397 -11.00 -10.06 13.29
CA GLY A 397 -10.80 -8.62 13.09
C GLY A 397 -11.88 -8.00 12.21
N GLN A 398 -11.72 -6.71 11.91
CA GLN A 398 -12.76 -5.87 11.32
C GLN A 398 -13.21 -6.31 9.94
N THR A 399 -14.54 -6.32 9.75
CA THR A 399 -15.17 -6.37 8.44
C THR A 399 -15.35 -4.95 7.94
N TYR A 400 -14.50 -4.50 7.06
CA TYR A 400 -14.70 -3.25 6.34
C TYR A 400 -15.59 -3.50 5.14
N ASN A 401 -16.74 -2.77 5.06
CA ASN A 401 -17.55 -2.53 3.85
C ASN A 401 -17.43 -3.54 2.69
N ALA A 402 -16.96 -4.73 2.93
CA ALA A 402 -17.13 -5.83 2.02
C ALA A 402 -18.58 -6.28 2.18
N PRO A 403 -19.30 -6.57 1.09
CA PRO A 403 -20.56 -7.28 1.21
C PRO A 403 -20.24 -8.53 2.01
N THR A 404 -20.50 -8.43 3.27
CA THR A 404 -20.55 -9.43 4.30
C THR A 404 -20.04 -10.82 3.88
N ILE A 405 -18.76 -11.10 4.12
CA ILE A 405 -18.51 -12.36 4.71
C ILE A 405 -18.96 -12.19 6.17
N LYS A 406 -20.25 -12.14 6.38
CA LYS A 406 -20.79 -12.63 7.63
C LYS A 406 -20.37 -14.06 7.65
N VAL A 407 -19.34 -14.34 8.39
CA VAL A 407 -19.19 -15.68 8.91
C VAL A 407 -20.39 -15.83 9.81
N ALA A 408 -21.45 -16.32 9.18
CA ALA A 408 -22.69 -16.56 9.88
C ALA A 408 -22.47 -17.76 10.78
N TYR A 409 -21.94 -17.49 11.94
CA TYR A 409 -22.09 -18.40 13.03
C TYR A 409 -23.32 -18.01 13.83
N GLU A 410 -24.48 -18.28 13.28
CA GLU A 410 -25.72 -18.45 14.01
C GLU A 410 -26.07 -19.94 14.15
N ASP A 411 -25.10 -20.83 14.02
CA ASP A 411 -25.37 -22.24 14.30
C ASP A 411 -25.30 -22.47 15.81
N LYS A 412 -26.45 -22.35 16.44
CA LYS A 412 -26.66 -22.63 17.88
C LYS A 412 -26.23 -24.05 18.28
N GLU A 413 -26.13 -24.98 17.36
CA GLU A 413 -25.71 -26.36 17.62
C GLU A 413 -24.22 -26.45 17.94
N CYS A 414 -23.38 -25.54 17.42
CA CYS A 414 -21.96 -25.55 17.71
C CYS A 414 -21.58 -24.98 19.08
N GLY A 415 -22.50 -24.32 19.78
CA GLY A 415 -22.23 -23.66 21.06
C GLY A 415 -21.24 -22.48 20.95
N ILE A 416 -21.07 -21.93 19.76
CA ILE A 416 -20.16 -20.84 19.45
C ILE A 416 -21.01 -19.63 19.12
N GLU A 417 -21.26 -18.81 20.11
CA GLU A 417 -22.15 -17.67 19.98
C GLU A 417 -21.51 -16.48 19.26
N ASN A 418 -20.17 -16.49 19.03
CA ASN A 418 -19.51 -15.30 18.48
C ASN A 418 -18.20 -15.60 17.79
N VAL A 419 -18.20 -15.43 16.49
CA VAL A 419 -17.05 -15.66 15.60
C VAL A 419 -15.96 -14.62 15.75
N SER A 420 -16.25 -13.44 16.33
CA SER A 420 -15.25 -12.41 16.62
C SER A 420 -14.25 -12.82 17.69
N ARG A 421 -14.48 -13.94 18.39
CA ARG A 421 -13.69 -14.40 19.52
C ARG A 421 -12.80 -15.61 19.22
N LEU A 422 -12.36 -15.77 18.00
CA LEU A 422 -11.48 -16.88 17.72
C LEU A 422 -10.25 -16.83 18.63
N ASN A 423 -10.04 -17.92 19.37
CA ASN A 423 -8.81 -18.21 20.07
C ASN A 423 -8.42 -19.67 19.79
N VAL A 424 -7.26 -20.09 20.25
CA VAL A 424 -6.77 -21.46 20.05
C VAL A 424 -7.70 -22.50 20.62
N HIS A 425 -8.33 -22.18 21.73
CA HIS A 425 -9.27 -23.10 22.40
C HIS A 425 -10.49 -23.35 21.51
N TRP A 426 -11.01 -22.31 20.87
CA TRP A 426 -12.09 -22.43 19.89
C TRP A 426 -11.72 -23.34 18.73
N ALA A 427 -10.58 -23.08 18.05
CA ALA A 427 -10.17 -23.87 16.90
C ALA A 427 -10.01 -25.35 17.24
N LYS A 428 -9.38 -25.69 18.39
CA LYS A 428 -9.24 -27.05 18.88
C LYS A 428 -10.58 -27.68 19.19
N THR A 429 -11.49 -26.97 19.87
CA THR A 429 -12.81 -27.45 20.24
C THR A 429 -13.66 -27.67 19.00
N PHE A 430 -13.60 -26.77 18.02
CA PHE A 430 -14.32 -26.89 16.77
C PHE A 430 -13.91 -28.17 16.01
N ASN A 431 -12.62 -28.36 15.78
CA ASN A 431 -12.09 -29.52 15.08
C ASN A 431 -12.46 -30.84 15.78
N SER A 432 -12.32 -30.90 17.10
CA SER A 432 -12.64 -32.11 17.87
C SER A 432 -14.14 -32.41 17.86
N LYS A 433 -15.00 -31.43 17.80
CA LYS A 433 -16.46 -31.59 17.86
C LYS A 433 -17.06 -31.98 16.51
N HIS A 434 -16.53 -31.42 15.41
CA HIS A 434 -17.11 -31.59 14.06
C HIS A 434 -16.32 -32.52 13.15
N ASN A 435 -15.08 -32.85 13.51
CA ASN A 435 -14.15 -33.63 12.70
C ASN A 435 -14.01 -33.06 11.26
N LEU A 436 -14.05 -31.72 11.14
CA LEU A 436 -13.93 -30.98 9.91
C LEU A 436 -12.74 -30.02 9.99
N ASN A 437 -12.15 -29.77 8.85
CA ASN A 437 -11.11 -28.74 8.73
C ASN A 437 -11.73 -27.34 8.72
N TRP A 438 -10.92 -26.35 9.01
CA TRP A 438 -11.37 -24.97 9.15
C TRP A 438 -10.57 -24.00 8.28
N LEU A 439 -11.22 -22.91 7.90
CA LEU A 439 -10.64 -21.76 7.20
C LEU A 439 -10.68 -20.54 8.11
N ILE A 440 -9.53 -19.92 8.35
CA ILE A 440 -9.43 -18.74 9.20
C ILE A 440 -8.73 -17.62 8.45
N GLY A 441 -9.39 -16.46 8.33
CA GLY A 441 -8.80 -15.24 7.78
C GLY A 441 -8.43 -14.25 8.88
N LEU A 442 -7.19 -13.76 8.87
CA LEU A 442 -6.71 -12.78 9.84
C LEU A 442 -5.47 -12.03 9.33
N THR A 443 -5.16 -10.89 9.94
CA THR A 443 -3.92 -10.18 9.62
C THR A 443 -2.71 -10.85 10.31
N PRO A 444 -1.48 -10.73 9.75
CA PRO A 444 -0.29 -11.32 10.37
C PRO A 444 -0.13 -10.95 11.85
N HIS A 445 -0.37 -9.70 12.19
CA HIS A 445 -0.29 -9.22 13.57
C HIS A 445 -1.25 -9.94 14.52
N CYS A 446 -2.43 -10.33 14.03
CA CYS A 446 -3.44 -11.00 14.85
C CYS A 446 -2.99 -12.38 15.34
N LEU A 447 -2.12 -13.08 14.60
CA LEU A 447 -1.56 -14.38 14.97
C LEU A 447 -0.83 -14.38 16.33
N TYR A 448 -0.33 -13.22 16.77
CA TYR A 448 0.43 -13.06 17.99
C TYR A 448 -0.34 -12.40 19.13
N THR A 449 -1.58 -12.01 18.89
CA THR A 449 -2.49 -11.52 19.93
C THR A 449 -3.11 -12.67 20.72
N SER A 450 -3.73 -12.34 21.86
CA SER A 450 -4.46 -13.33 22.67
C SER A 450 -5.56 -14.09 21.91
N ARG A 451 -6.07 -13.51 20.84
CA ARG A 451 -7.15 -14.09 20.02
C ARG A 451 -6.71 -15.31 19.21
N ALA A 452 -5.48 -15.33 18.73
CA ALA A 452 -4.99 -16.37 17.84
C ALA A 452 -3.65 -16.99 18.28
N ARG A 453 -3.15 -16.63 19.46
CA ARG A 453 -1.87 -17.15 19.98
C ARG A 453 -1.90 -18.67 20.04
N GLY A 454 -0.89 -19.31 19.44
CA GLY A 454 -0.74 -20.75 19.37
C GLY A 454 -1.60 -21.42 18.28
N LEU A 455 -2.25 -20.63 17.40
CA LEU A 455 -2.88 -21.16 16.20
C LEU A 455 -1.77 -21.56 15.20
N GLU A 456 -1.91 -22.77 14.65
CA GLU A 456 -1.05 -23.33 13.60
C GLU A 456 -1.97 -23.94 12.54
N CYS A 457 -1.50 -24.01 11.30
CA CYS A 457 -2.25 -24.57 10.19
C CYS A 457 -1.40 -25.51 9.34
N ASP A 458 -2.08 -26.29 8.52
CA ASP A 458 -1.41 -27.12 7.51
C ASP A 458 -1.00 -26.24 6.32
N THR A 459 -1.91 -25.39 5.83
CA THR A 459 -1.65 -24.50 4.71
C THR A 459 -1.92 -23.04 5.07
N LEU A 460 -0.91 -22.18 4.81
CA LEU A 460 -1.05 -20.72 4.84
C LEU A 460 -1.21 -20.20 3.43
N ILE A 461 -2.20 -19.35 3.21
CA ILE A 461 -2.37 -18.57 1.97
C ILE A 461 -2.09 -17.12 2.25
N ILE A 462 -1.17 -16.52 1.51
CA ILE A 462 -0.82 -15.10 1.59
C ILE A 462 -1.36 -14.41 0.34
N ASP A 463 -2.49 -13.72 0.45
CA ASP A 463 -2.99 -12.90 -0.66
C ASP A 463 -2.38 -11.50 -0.63
N GLU A 464 -2.21 -10.90 -1.81
CA GLU A 464 -1.46 -9.66 -2.03
C GLU A 464 -0.02 -9.73 -1.49
N ALA A 465 0.65 -10.89 -1.65
CA ALA A 465 2.01 -11.14 -1.17
C ALA A 465 3.04 -10.17 -1.79
N GLY A 466 2.75 -9.55 -2.94
CA GLY A 466 3.53 -8.47 -3.52
C GLY A 466 3.60 -7.20 -2.66
N GLN A 467 2.69 -7.05 -1.70
CA GLN A 467 2.63 -5.91 -0.77
C GLN A 467 3.05 -6.28 0.66
N MET A 468 3.45 -7.51 0.91
CA MET A 468 3.92 -7.96 2.22
C MET A 468 5.43 -8.07 2.24
N THR A 469 6.06 -7.37 3.18
CA THR A 469 7.50 -7.53 3.42
C THR A 469 7.83 -8.94 3.92
N ILE A 470 9.07 -9.36 3.75
CA ILE A 470 9.55 -10.65 4.27
C ILE A 470 9.24 -10.82 5.77
N PRO A 471 9.53 -9.84 6.66
CA PRO A 471 9.22 -9.98 8.08
C PRO A 471 7.73 -10.17 8.38
N LEU A 472 6.85 -9.49 7.66
CA LEU A 472 5.40 -9.65 7.83
C LEU A 472 4.89 -11.01 7.33
N ALA A 473 5.42 -11.49 6.21
CA ALA A 473 5.08 -12.82 5.70
C ALA A 473 5.54 -13.92 6.67
N LEU A 474 6.74 -13.78 7.24
CA LEU A 474 7.28 -14.69 8.24
C LEU A 474 6.38 -14.88 9.46
N MET A 475 5.65 -13.85 9.88
CA MET A 475 4.70 -13.98 11.00
C MET A 475 3.69 -15.11 10.76
N GLY A 476 3.27 -15.32 9.51
CA GLY A 476 2.40 -16.44 9.13
C GLY A 476 3.17 -17.71 8.81
N MET A 477 4.27 -17.60 8.05
CA MET A 477 5.01 -18.76 7.51
C MET A 477 5.47 -19.72 8.60
N ILE A 478 5.96 -19.22 9.73
CA ILE A 478 6.40 -20.07 10.87
C ILE A 478 5.25 -20.79 11.59
N LYS A 479 4.01 -20.55 11.20
CA LYS A 479 2.80 -21.20 11.74
C LYS A 479 2.20 -22.25 10.80
N ALA A 480 2.83 -22.49 9.66
CA ALA A 480 2.31 -23.35 8.61
C ALA A 480 3.32 -24.40 8.17
N LYS A 481 2.82 -25.54 7.68
CA LYS A 481 3.64 -26.58 7.04
C LYS A 481 3.86 -26.27 5.56
N LYS A 482 2.87 -25.65 4.90
CA LYS A 482 2.85 -25.28 3.48
C LYS A 482 2.42 -23.84 3.33
N VAL A 483 3.02 -23.12 2.37
CA VAL A 483 2.70 -21.70 2.12
C VAL A 483 2.40 -21.47 0.64
N ILE A 484 1.26 -20.87 0.36
CA ILE A 484 0.86 -20.43 -0.99
C ILE A 484 0.89 -18.90 -1.02
N PHE A 485 1.74 -18.35 -1.87
CA PHE A 485 1.85 -16.92 -2.08
C PHE A 485 1.07 -16.51 -3.33
N ALA A 486 0.12 -15.62 -3.18
CA ALA A 486 -0.58 -15.04 -4.31
C ALA A 486 -0.35 -13.52 -4.34
N GLY A 487 0.06 -13.00 -5.46
CA GLY A 487 0.39 -11.58 -5.56
C GLY A 487 0.85 -11.19 -6.95
N ASP A 488 1.38 -9.97 -7.04
CA ASP A 488 1.99 -9.47 -8.26
C ASP A 488 3.08 -8.45 -7.92
N HIS A 489 4.32 -8.80 -8.16
CA HIS A 489 5.46 -7.92 -7.91
C HIS A 489 5.58 -6.75 -8.89
N LYS A 490 4.80 -6.77 -9.97
CA LYS A 490 4.68 -5.66 -10.93
C LYS A 490 3.62 -4.62 -10.53
N GLN A 491 2.92 -4.85 -9.41
CA GLN A 491 2.00 -3.89 -8.78
C GLN A 491 2.66 -3.23 -7.56
N LEU A 492 1.88 -2.49 -6.74
CA LEU A 492 2.44 -1.71 -5.63
C LEU A 492 3.30 -2.56 -4.67
N PRO A 493 4.51 -2.07 -4.33
CA PRO A 493 5.37 -2.73 -3.37
C PRO A 493 4.87 -2.56 -1.92
N PRO A 494 5.47 -3.25 -0.95
CA PRO A 494 5.19 -3.04 0.46
C PRO A 494 5.47 -1.60 0.91
N ILE A 495 4.70 -1.12 1.89
CA ILE A 495 4.95 0.16 2.54
C ILE A 495 5.72 -0.09 3.84
N VAL A 496 6.95 0.38 3.89
CA VAL A 496 7.80 0.37 5.09
C VAL A 496 7.87 1.78 5.64
N SER A 497 7.67 1.91 6.94
CA SER A 497 7.50 3.21 7.59
C SER A 497 8.82 3.83 8.04
N SER A 498 9.81 3.01 8.31
CA SER A 498 11.13 3.41 8.76
C SER A 498 12.14 3.34 7.62
N ASP A 499 12.86 4.41 7.46
CA ASP A 499 13.89 4.55 6.42
C ASP A 499 15.16 3.81 6.75
N LYS A 500 15.37 3.58 8.04
CA LYS A 500 16.53 2.88 8.57
C LYS A 500 16.49 1.36 8.34
N VAL A 501 15.34 0.86 7.85
CA VAL A 501 15.21 -0.56 7.48
C VAL A 501 16.11 -0.87 6.29
N LYS A 502 16.83 -1.98 6.35
CA LYS A 502 17.67 -2.48 5.26
C LYS A 502 16.85 -2.64 3.96
N ALA A 503 17.47 -2.33 2.81
CA ALA A 503 16.79 -2.35 1.51
C ALA A 503 16.19 -3.74 1.20
N GLU A 504 16.90 -4.80 1.57
CA GLU A 504 16.48 -6.19 1.38
C GLU A 504 15.16 -6.49 2.10
N LEU A 505 14.94 -5.94 3.29
CA LEU A 505 13.72 -6.12 4.08
C LEU A 505 12.54 -5.25 3.60
N LYS A 506 12.80 -4.27 2.73
CA LYS A 506 11.76 -3.45 2.11
C LYS A 506 11.08 -4.14 0.94
N GLN A 507 11.70 -5.18 0.40
CA GLN A 507 11.11 -5.96 -0.69
C GLN A 507 9.94 -6.81 -0.21
N SER A 508 9.08 -7.18 -1.16
CA SER A 508 8.02 -8.13 -0.85
C SER A 508 8.55 -9.56 -0.77
N ALA A 509 7.90 -10.37 0.07
CA ALA A 509 8.17 -11.79 0.13
C ALA A 509 7.98 -12.47 -1.24
N PHE A 510 7.00 -12.02 -2.01
CA PHE A 510 6.75 -12.51 -3.37
C PHE A 510 7.92 -12.26 -4.30
N GLN A 511 8.44 -11.02 -4.33
CA GLN A 511 9.58 -10.63 -5.18
C GLN A 511 10.87 -11.36 -4.77
N ALA A 512 11.07 -11.57 -3.47
CA ALA A 512 12.25 -12.25 -2.95
C ALA A 512 12.28 -13.75 -3.30
N LEU A 513 11.10 -14.38 -3.46
CA LEU A 513 10.98 -15.83 -3.63
C LEU A 513 10.71 -16.27 -5.08
N ILE A 514 10.21 -15.38 -5.96
CA ILE A 514 9.77 -15.74 -7.30
C ILE A 514 10.91 -16.29 -8.18
N SER A 515 10.63 -17.38 -8.87
CA SER A 515 11.45 -17.95 -9.93
C SER A 515 10.57 -18.70 -10.95
N ASP A 516 11.13 -19.07 -12.09
CA ASP A 516 10.41 -19.82 -13.13
C ASP A 516 9.94 -21.22 -12.66
N GLU A 517 10.60 -21.75 -11.64
CA GLU A 517 10.35 -23.12 -11.17
C GLU A 517 9.31 -23.19 -10.06
N ASN A 518 8.96 -22.05 -9.43
CA ASN A 518 8.08 -22.02 -8.27
C ASN A 518 6.86 -21.11 -8.42
N CYS A 519 6.61 -20.58 -9.64
CA CYS A 519 5.55 -19.65 -9.88
C CYS A 519 4.80 -19.92 -11.18
N THR A 520 3.48 -19.89 -11.13
CA THR A 520 2.63 -19.80 -12.32
C THR A 520 2.08 -18.37 -12.45
N MET A 521 2.32 -17.74 -13.58
CA MET A 521 1.70 -16.49 -13.94
C MET A 521 0.36 -16.74 -14.64
N LEU A 522 -0.73 -16.17 -14.12
CA LEU A 522 -2.02 -16.14 -14.79
C LEU A 522 -1.94 -15.16 -15.97
N ASP A 523 -2.16 -15.63 -17.17
CA ASP A 523 -1.85 -14.90 -18.41
C ASP A 523 -3.05 -14.19 -19.07
N THR A 524 -4.26 -14.35 -18.53
CA THR A 524 -5.48 -13.87 -19.20
C THR A 524 -6.30 -12.96 -18.29
N SER A 525 -6.45 -11.70 -18.69
CA SER A 525 -7.25 -10.68 -17.99
C SER A 525 -8.71 -10.67 -18.45
N PHE A 526 -9.62 -10.68 -17.50
CA PHE A 526 -11.06 -10.55 -17.72
C PHE A 526 -11.56 -9.09 -17.55
N ARG A 527 -10.67 -8.19 -17.16
CA ARG A 527 -11.01 -6.80 -16.84
C ARG A 527 -10.91 -5.88 -18.05
N MET A 528 -9.75 -5.87 -18.67
CA MET A 528 -9.37 -4.88 -19.68
C MET A 528 -9.81 -5.32 -21.08
N CYS A 529 -10.23 -4.36 -21.92
CA CYS A 529 -10.38 -4.60 -23.34
C CYS A 529 -9.03 -4.92 -23.99
N GLU A 530 -9.06 -5.57 -25.15
CA GLU A 530 -7.85 -6.08 -25.82
C GLU A 530 -6.78 -4.99 -26.01
N PRO A 531 -7.04 -3.77 -26.51
CA PRO A 531 -6.01 -2.77 -26.69
C PRO A 531 -5.42 -2.26 -25.34
N ILE A 532 -6.23 -2.07 -24.31
CA ILE A 532 -5.72 -1.67 -22.99
C ILE A 532 -4.88 -2.79 -22.39
N CYS A 533 -5.35 -4.03 -22.49
CA CYS A 533 -4.61 -5.19 -22.01
C CYS A 533 -3.28 -5.35 -22.76
N GLY A 534 -3.30 -5.22 -24.08
CA GLY A 534 -2.08 -5.28 -24.90
C GLY A 534 -1.08 -4.17 -24.54
N TYR A 535 -1.58 -2.96 -24.29
CA TYR A 535 -0.78 -1.83 -23.86
C TYR A 535 -0.13 -2.07 -22.49
N VAL A 536 -0.89 -2.49 -21.49
CA VAL A 536 -0.40 -2.84 -20.16
C VAL A 536 0.58 -4.02 -20.22
N SER A 537 0.28 -5.01 -21.07
CA SER A 537 1.14 -6.18 -21.30
C SER A 537 2.50 -5.80 -21.89
N GLU A 538 2.51 -4.95 -22.91
CA GLU A 538 3.74 -4.43 -23.54
C GLU A 538 4.59 -3.63 -22.55
N LEU A 539 3.96 -2.81 -21.71
CA LEU A 539 4.67 -1.93 -20.78
C LEU A 539 5.26 -2.68 -19.59
N PHE A 540 4.52 -3.64 -19.01
CA PHE A 540 4.82 -4.16 -17.69
C PHE A 540 4.93 -5.68 -17.58
N TYR A 541 4.43 -6.45 -18.57
CA TYR A 541 4.38 -7.92 -18.54
C TYR A 541 5.05 -8.59 -19.74
N ASP A 542 5.93 -7.86 -20.42
CA ASP A 542 6.74 -8.36 -21.54
C ASP A 542 5.93 -9.09 -22.65
N GLY A 543 4.67 -8.65 -22.84
CA GLY A 543 3.76 -9.22 -23.84
C GLY A 543 3.04 -10.50 -23.41
N HIS A 544 3.24 -10.99 -22.19
CA HIS A 544 2.68 -12.28 -21.73
C HIS A 544 1.21 -12.19 -21.24
N LEU A 545 0.69 -11.00 -20.95
CA LEU A 545 -0.69 -10.82 -20.52
C LEU A 545 -1.61 -10.64 -21.72
N LYS A 546 -2.74 -11.37 -21.75
CA LYS A 546 -3.72 -11.38 -22.84
C LYS A 546 -5.09 -10.95 -22.31
N ALA A 547 -5.91 -10.36 -23.14
CA ALA A 547 -7.31 -10.10 -22.82
C ALA A 547 -8.16 -11.34 -23.10
N MET A 548 -9.11 -11.61 -22.21
CA MET A 548 -10.20 -12.54 -22.54
C MET A 548 -11.08 -11.88 -23.61
N LYS A 549 -11.34 -12.59 -24.72
CA LYS A 549 -12.20 -12.12 -25.78
C LYS A 549 -13.67 -12.11 -25.33
N HIS A 550 -14.09 -11.05 -24.66
CA HIS A 550 -15.50 -10.77 -24.43
C HIS A 550 -15.77 -9.31 -24.77
N GLY A 551 -16.85 -9.06 -25.52
CA GLY A 551 -17.33 -7.71 -25.80
C GLY A 551 -17.62 -6.98 -24.48
N HIS A 552 -17.19 -5.72 -24.38
CA HIS A 552 -17.53 -4.89 -23.23
C HIS A 552 -19.04 -4.61 -23.23
N SER A 553 -19.61 -4.58 -22.04
CA SER A 553 -21.01 -4.24 -21.83
C SER A 553 -21.35 -2.79 -22.22
N ASN A 554 -20.36 -1.90 -22.25
CA ASN A 554 -20.49 -0.51 -22.64
C ASN A 554 -19.76 -0.26 -23.96
N THR A 555 -20.50 -0.02 -25.02
CA THR A 555 -20.00 0.37 -26.34
C THR A 555 -20.36 1.83 -26.61
N LEU A 556 -19.46 2.76 -26.27
CA LEU A 556 -19.55 4.14 -26.71
C LEU A 556 -18.75 4.30 -28.01
N ILE A 557 -19.41 4.34 -29.15
CA ILE A 557 -18.79 4.54 -30.44
C ILE A 557 -19.23 5.92 -30.98
N CYS A 558 -18.26 6.77 -31.29
CA CYS A 558 -18.49 8.08 -31.88
C CYS A 558 -17.26 8.51 -32.70
N ASP A 559 -17.44 9.55 -33.54
CA ASP A 559 -16.39 10.04 -34.45
C ASP A 559 -15.20 10.65 -33.71
N ASP A 560 -15.41 11.14 -32.49
CA ASP A 560 -14.34 11.72 -31.68
C ASP A 560 -13.54 10.64 -30.94
N PRO A 561 -12.24 10.43 -31.30
CA PRO A 561 -11.40 9.42 -30.66
C PRO A 561 -11.27 9.62 -29.14
N LEU A 562 -11.39 10.86 -28.66
CA LEU A 562 -11.29 11.15 -27.22
C LEU A 562 -12.36 10.40 -26.41
N TYR A 563 -13.56 10.26 -26.96
CA TYR A 563 -14.69 9.63 -26.29
C TYR A 563 -14.98 8.22 -26.79
N SER A 564 -14.63 7.90 -28.05
CA SER A 564 -14.92 6.58 -28.62
C SER A 564 -14.13 5.47 -27.92
N PHE A 565 -14.82 4.37 -27.62
CA PHE A 565 -14.18 3.16 -27.09
C PHE A 565 -13.47 2.34 -28.16
N ASP A 566 -13.61 2.69 -29.46
CA ASP A 566 -12.79 2.13 -30.54
C ASP A 566 -11.35 2.67 -30.52
N SER A 567 -11.11 3.77 -29.80
CA SER A 567 -9.78 4.29 -29.49
C SER A 567 -9.51 4.19 -27.99
N PRO A 568 -9.28 2.99 -27.42
CA PRO A 568 -9.31 2.76 -25.98
C PRO A 568 -8.19 3.44 -25.20
N VAL A 569 -7.02 3.67 -25.83
CA VAL A 569 -5.89 4.32 -25.19
C VAL A 569 -5.58 5.64 -25.88
N ILE A 570 -5.72 6.73 -25.15
CA ILE A 570 -5.45 8.09 -25.63
C ILE A 570 -4.26 8.68 -24.90
N LEU A 571 -3.35 9.28 -25.67
CA LEU A 571 -2.34 10.20 -25.15
C LEU A 571 -2.72 11.63 -25.58
N HIS A 572 -2.97 12.50 -24.61
CA HIS A 572 -3.33 13.89 -24.86
C HIS A 572 -2.21 14.83 -24.39
N GLU A 573 -1.75 15.67 -25.32
CA GLU A 573 -0.76 16.70 -25.01
C GLU A 573 -1.41 17.86 -24.27
N GLU A 574 -0.92 18.17 -23.07
CA GLU A 574 -1.27 19.36 -22.34
C GLU A 574 0.02 20.03 -21.84
N ASP A 575 0.53 20.98 -22.63
CA ASP A 575 1.78 21.65 -22.32
C ASP A 575 1.62 22.59 -21.11
N ASP A 576 2.31 22.26 -20.04
CA ASP A 576 2.31 22.99 -18.77
C ASP A 576 3.75 23.07 -18.22
N GLU A 577 3.97 24.01 -17.31
CA GLU A 577 5.22 24.16 -16.54
C GLU A 577 5.02 23.75 -15.06
N GLY A 578 3.88 23.15 -14.75
CA GLY A 578 3.54 22.71 -13.41
C GLY A 578 4.50 21.63 -12.87
N GLU A 579 4.69 21.62 -11.56
CA GLU A 579 5.48 20.61 -10.86
C GLU A 579 4.58 19.52 -10.25
N GLN A 580 3.81 19.88 -9.23
CA GLN A 580 2.89 18.98 -8.51
C GLN A 580 1.42 19.24 -8.81
N VAL A 581 1.13 20.33 -9.49
CA VAL A 581 -0.23 20.78 -9.84
C VAL A 581 -0.21 21.37 -11.24
N SER A 582 -1.16 20.96 -12.07
CA SER A 582 -1.43 21.49 -13.39
C SER A 582 -2.91 21.93 -13.46
N GLU A 583 -3.13 23.23 -13.57
CA GLU A 583 -4.48 23.79 -13.75
C GLU A 583 -5.03 23.46 -15.14
N LYS A 584 -4.15 23.39 -16.15
CA LYS A 584 -4.54 23.07 -17.52
C LYS A 584 -5.04 21.62 -17.63
N GLU A 585 -4.27 20.66 -17.12
CA GLU A 585 -4.69 19.26 -17.07
C GLU A 585 -6.01 19.10 -16.29
N ALA A 586 -6.14 19.79 -15.15
CA ALA A 586 -7.35 19.69 -14.33
C ALA A 586 -8.58 20.26 -15.05
N ALA A 587 -8.42 21.36 -15.80
CA ALA A 587 -9.50 21.94 -16.60
C ALA A 587 -9.88 21.03 -17.78
N PHE A 588 -8.91 20.51 -18.53
CA PHE A 588 -9.11 19.57 -19.61
C PHE A 588 -9.84 18.31 -19.10
N ILE A 589 -9.36 17.70 -18.02
CA ILE A 589 -9.97 16.51 -17.42
C ILE A 589 -11.42 16.76 -17.02
N ALA A 590 -11.72 17.92 -16.42
CA ALA A 590 -13.12 18.27 -16.07
C ALA A 590 -14.02 18.38 -17.29
N ASN A 591 -13.53 18.96 -18.41
CA ASN A 591 -14.25 19.03 -19.68
C ASN A 591 -14.49 17.64 -20.28
N VAL A 592 -13.47 16.76 -20.25
CA VAL A 592 -13.59 15.38 -20.75
C VAL A 592 -14.62 14.59 -19.95
N ILE A 593 -14.62 14.71 -18.64
CA ILE A 593 -15.61 14.08 -17.76
C ILE A 593 -17.02 14.56 -18.11
N ALA A 594 -17.23 15.88 -18.26
CA ALA A 594 -18.52 16.42 -18.65
C ALA A 594 -18.99 15.86 -20.00
N GLY A 595 -18.05 15.71 -20.95
CA GLY A 595 -18.33 15.08 -22.25
C GLY A 595 -18.76 13.61 -22.13
N PHE A 596 -18.10 12.80 -21.30
CA PHE A 596 -18.53 11.41 -21.03
C PHE A 596 -19.91 11.32 -20.40
N LEU A 597 -20.19 12.19 -19.42
CA LEU A 597 -21.52 12.25 -18.77
C LEU A 597 -22.63 12.59 -19.76
N THR A 598 -22.39 13.55 -20.68
CA THR A 598 -23.37 13.89 -21.73
C THR A 598 -23.60 12.78 -22.74
N LYS A 599 -22.64 11.88 -22.92
CA LYS A 599 -22.70 10.69 -23.78
C LYS A 599 -23.25 9.45 -23.05
N GLY A 600 -23.70 9.61 -21.80
CA GLY A 600 -24.40 8.57 -21.04
C GLY A 600 -23.49 7.65 -20.20
N ILE A 601 -22.21 7.93 -20.08
CA ILE A 601 -21.35 7.18 -19.13
C ILE A 601 -21.69 7.61 -17.71
N HIS A 602 -21.90 6.63 -16.83
CA HIS A 602 -22.22 6.89 -15.43
C HIS A 602 -21.04 7.47 -14.65
N ALA A 603 -21.31 8.39 -13.75
CA ALA A 603 -20.29 9.11 -12.98
C ALA A 603 -19.42 8.19 -12.07
N ASP A 604 -20.00 7.13 -11.56
CA ASP A 604 -19.32 6.10 -10.76
C ASP A 604 -18.41 5.18 -11.59
N GLU A 605 -18.56 5.15 -12.91
CA GLU A 605 -17.67 4.45 -13.84
C GLU A 605 -16.51 5.31 -14.37
N ILE A 606 -16.32 6.51 -13.80
CA ILE A 606 -15.22 7.41 -14.16
C ILE A 606 -14.32 7.64 -12.97
N ALA A 607 -13.01 7.45 -13.16
CA ALA A 607 -12.03 7.84 -12.15
C ALA A 607 -10.86 8.60 -12.77
N VAL A 608 -10.31 9.53 -11.98
CA VAL A 608 -9.10 10.28 -12.30
C VAL A 608 -8.02 9.94 -11.29
N LEU A 609 -6.85 9.60 -11.81
CA LEU A 609 -5.70 9.23 -11.01
C LEU A 609 -4.54 10.18 -11.27
N SER A 610 -3.76 10.46 -10.23
CA SER A 610 -2.55 11.26 -10.34
C SER A 610 -1.51 10.79 -9.33
N PRO A 611 -0.20 10.97 -9.60
CA PRO A 611 0.85 10.72 -8.62
C PRO A 611 0.69 11.56 -7.35
N PHE A 612 0.24 12.82 -7.50
CA PHE A 612 0.20 13.79 -6.39
C PHE A 612 -1.19 14.00 -5.80
N ARG A 613 -1.26 14.00 -4.46
CA ARG A 613 -2.49 14.38 -3.73
C ARG A 613 -2.94 15.80 -4.04
N ALA A 614 -1.97 16.70 -4.26
CA ALA A 614 -2.24 18.10 -4.62
C ALA A 614 -3.01 18.19 -5.94
N GLN A 615 -2.58 17.44 -6.97
CA GLN A 615 -3.26 17.38 -8.25
C GLN A 615 -4.64 16.72 -8.15
N ALA A 616 -4.75 15.61 -7.45
CA ALA A 616 -6.05 14.98 -7.24
C ALA A 616 -7.06 15.95 -6.56
N ALA A 617 -6.58 16.76 -5.61
CA ALA A 617 -7.40 17.80 -4.98
C ALA A 617 -7.72 18.95 -5.94
N ASN A 618 -6.79 19.32 -6.82
CA ASN A 618 -6.97 20.32 -7.86
C ASN A 618 -8.04 19.88 -8.87
N ILE A 619 -7.95 18.65 -9.36
CA ILE A 619 -8.94 18.06 -10.26
C ILE A 619 -10.33 18.02 -9.61
N ARG A 620 -10.44 17.65 -8.32
CA ARG A 620 -11.73 17.72 -7.61
C ARG A 620 -12.30 19.13 -7.58
N ARG A 621 -11.44 20.17 -7.43
CA ARG A 621 -11.87 21.56 -7.48
C ARG A 621 -12.35 21.96 -8.88
N ALA A 622 -11.65 21.51 -9.93
CA ALA A 622 -12.06 21.75 -11.32
C ALA A 622 -13.41 21.10 -11.62
N ILE A 623 -13.59 19.83 -11.26
CA ILE A 623 -14.87 19.09 -11.38
C ILE A 623 -15.99 19.82 -10.61
N LYS A 624 -15.69 20.32 -9.40
CA LYS A 624 -16.67 21.06 -8.57
C LYS A 624 -17.11 22.37 -9.21
N LYS A 625 -16.21 23.06 -9.90
CA LYS A 625 -16.48 24.36 -10.57
C LYS A 625 -17.15 24.17 -11.94
N HIS A 626 -17.03 23.03 -12.57
CA HIS A 626 -17.51 22.80 -13.92
C HIS A 626 -19.05 22.78 -13.98
N GLU A 627 -19.66 23.68 -14.78
CA GLU A 627 -21.11 23.87 -14.85
C GLU A 627 -21.83 22.65 -15.43
N GLY A 628 -21.22 21.94 -16.39
CA GLY A 628 -21.77 20.74 -17.03
C GLY A 628 -21.79 19.48 -16.15
N ILE A 629 -21.28 19.53 -14.89
CA ILE A 629 -21.27 18.39 -13.99
C ILE A 629 -22.21 18.66 -12.80
N SER A 630 -23.27 17.88 -12.67
CA SER A 630 -24.25 18.01 -11.60
C SER A 630 -23.64 17.73 -10.20
N LYS A 631 -24.25 18.27 -9.15
CA LYS A 631 -23.80 18.03 -7.76
C LYS A 631 -23.79 16.55 -7.40
N GLU A 632 -24.76 15.79 -7.88
CA GLU A 632 -24.85 14.35 -7.68
C GLU A 632 -23.68 13.61 -8.35
N ASN A 633 -23.41 13.92 -9.63
CA ASN A 633 -22.32 13.30 -10.38
C ASN A 633 -20.95 13.60 -9.77
N ARG A 634 -20.73 14.84 -9.25
CA ARG A 634 -19.49 15.22 -8.58
C ARG A 634 -19.15 14.35 -7.36
N GLN A 635 -20.16 13.82 -6.67
CA GLN A 635 -19.97 12.95 -5.50
C GLN A 635 -19.59 11.52 -5.90
N LYS A 636 -19.98 11.06 -7.08
CA LYS A 636 -19.76 9.71 -7.60
C LYS A 636 -18.41 9.58 -8.32
N ILE A 637 -17.92 10.67 -8.94
CA ILE A 637 -16.63 10.67 -9.64
C ILE A 637 -15.49 10.55 -8.64
N THR A 638 -14.64 9.55 -8.87
CA THR A 638 -13.44 9.35 -8.06
C THR A 638 -12.27 10.18 -8.60
N SER A 639 -11.61 10.98 -7.77
CA SER A 639 -10.34 11.66 -8.10
C SER A 639 -9.37 11.49 -6.95
N GLU A 640 -8.38 10.60 -7.11
CA GLU A 640 -7.51 10.16 -6.01
C GLU A 640 -6.08 9.83 -6.50
N THR A 641 -5.19 9.53 -5.56
CA THR A 641 -3.89 8.94 -5.89
C THR A 641 -4.02 7.46 -6.23
N VAL A 642 -3.03 6.95 -6.97
CA VAL A 642 -3.01 5.56 -7.44
C VAL A 642 -3.19 4.54 -6.30
N ASP A 643 -2.53 4.78 -5.16
CA ASP A 643 -2.56 3.88 -4.00
C ASP A 643 -3.99 3.62 -3.46
N LYS A 644 -4.86 4.62 -3.54
CA LYS A 644 -6.24 4.50 -3.06
C LYS A 644 -7.18 3.80 -4.05
N MET A 645 -6.77 3.65 -5.29
CA MET A 645 -7.55 2.99 -6.33
C MET A 645 -7.26 1.50 -6.43
N GLN A 646 -6.34 0.98 -5.64
CA GLN A 646 -6.00 -0.43 -5.66
C GLN A 646 -7.21 -1.31 -5.34
N GLY A 647 -7.38 -2.40 -6.09
CA GLY A 647 -8.53 -3.30 -5.97
C GLY A 647 -9.82 -2.82 -6.64
N GLN A 648 -9.89 -1.56 -7.08
CA GLN A 648 -11.04 -1.01 -7.80
C GLN A 648 -10.80 -1.00 -9.32
N GLU A 649 -11.84 -0.79 -10.08
CA GLU A 649 -11.80 -0.67 -11.54
C GLU A 649 -12.92 0.26 -12.03
N ARG A 650 -12.76 0.88 -13.20
CA ARG A 650 -13.75 1.76 -13.82
C ARG A 650 -13.74 1.57 -15.33
N ASP A 651 -14.83 1.92 -15.98
CA ASP A 651 -14.88 1.91 -17.46
C ASP A 651 -13.89 2.92 -18.04
N VAL A 652 -13.84 4.11 -17.45
CA VAL A 652 -12.99 5.22 -17.91
C VAL A 652 -12.01 5.61 -16.81
N ILE A 653 -10.71 5.54 -17.13
CA ILE A 653 -9.63 6.06 -16.30
C ILE A 653 -8.95 7.23 -17.03
N LEU A 654 -8.83 8.35 -16.33
CA LEU A 654 -7.99 9.47 -16.75
C LEU A 654 -6.76 9.50 -15.83
N TYR A 655 -5.58 9.58 -16.42
CA TYR A 655 -4.32 9.67 -15.68
C TYR A 655 -3.64 10.99 -15.96
N SER A 656 -3.47 11.84 -14.93
CA SER A 656 -2.82 13.14 -15.01
C SER A 656 -1.35 12.97 -14.64
N LEU A 657 -0.43 13.21 -15.59
CA LEU A 657 1.02 13.14 -15.38
C LEU A 657 1.54 14.31 -14.56
N VAL A 658 0.89 15.45 -14.66
CA VAL A 658 1.05 16.69 -13.88
C VAL A 658 2.28 17.50 -14.24
N SER A 659 3.46 16.89 -14.27
CA SER A 659 4.71 17.63 -14.38
C SER A 659 5.04 18.00 -15.82
N GLY A 660 5.32 19.27 -16.06
CA GLY A 660 5.80 19.80 -17.34
C GLY A 660 7.08 20.59 -17.22
N ASN A 661 7.59 20.78 -16.00
CA ASN A 661 8.92 21.33 -15.76
C ASN A 661 9.98 20.24 -15.94
N ILE A 662 10.85 20.37 -16.94
CA ILE A 662 11.83 19.33 -17.33
C ILE A 662 12.75 18.96 -16.18
N ASP A 663 13.28 19.95 -15.47
CA ASP A 663 14.20 19.69 -14.35
C ASP A 663 13.51 18.94 -13.23
N TYR A 664 12.25 19.30 -12.94
CA TYR A 664 11.44 18.61 -11.94
C TYR A 664 11.07 17.18 -12.39
N MET A 665 10.80 16.97 -13.67
CA MET A 665 10.50 15.64 -14.22
C MET A 665 11.69 14.70 -14.06
N LEU A 666 12.91 15.18 -14.30
CA LEU A 666 14.15 14.40 -14.11
C LEU A 666 14.41 14.12 -12.63
N GLU A 667 14.26 15.13 -11.80
CA GLU A 667 14.49 15.03 -10.35
C GLU A 667 13.52 14.07 -9.67
N MET A 668 12.26 14.04 -10.14
CA MET A 668 11.18 13.23 -9.60
C MET A 668 10.93 11.95 -10.40
N ALA A 669 11.82 11.57 -11.30
CA ALA A 669 11.59 10.47 -12.24
C ALA A 669 11.21 9.16 -11.54
N GLU A 670 11.90 8.80 -10.45
CA GLU A 670 11.60 7.59 -9.66
C GLU A 670 10.18 7.59 -9.09
N PHE A 671 9.67 8.74 -8.72
CA PHE A 671 8.32 8.89 -8.17
C PHE A 671 7.25 8.97 -9.26
N LEU A 672 7.49 9.80 -10.30
CA LEU A 672 6.54 10.07 -11.38
C LEU A 672 6.38 8.86 -12.30
N TYR A 673 7.49 8.23 -12.63
CA TYR A 673 7.56 7.16 -13.65
C TYR A 673 7.75 5.78 -13.04
N ASN A 674 7.38 5.61 -11.78
CA ASN A 674 7.42 4.31 -11.11
C ASN A 674 6.54 3.30 -11.86
N PRO A 675 7.12 2.21 -12.42
CA PRO A 675 6.40 1.27 -13.28
C PRO A 675 5.25 0.57 -12.54
N ASN A 676 5.43 0.27 -11.26
CA ASN A 676 4.42 -0.40 -10.46
C ASN A 676 3.18 0.49 -10.23
N LYS A 677 3.40 1.80 -9.98
CA LYS A 677 2.30 2.77 -9.84
C LYS A 677 1.56 2.97 -11.17
N MET A 678 2.32 3.13 -12.27
CA MET A 678 1.71 3.29 -13.58
C MET A 678 0.95 2.02 -14.00
N ASN A 679 1.50 0.84 -13.75
CA ASN A 679 0.81 -0.43 -13.99
C ASN A 679 -0.53 -0.49 -13.24
N VAL A 680 -0.52 -0.17 -11.94
CA VAL A 680 -1.76 -0.15 -11.16
C VAL A 680 -2.75 0.87 -11.71
N ALA A 681 -2.31 2.07 -12.07
CA ALA A 681 -3.19 3.11 -12.61
C ALA A 681 -3.84 2.71 -13.94
N PHE A 682 -3.04 2.27 -14.90
CA PHE A 682 -3.49 1.95 -16.25
C PHE A 682 -4.40 0.72 -16.28
N SER A 683 -4.05 -0.29 -15.48
CA SER A 683 -4.82 -1.53 -15.38
C SER A 683 -6.15 -1.40 -14.61
N ARG A 684 -6.50 -0.20 -14.12
CA ARG A 684 -7.84 0.07 -13.56
C ARG A 684 -8.89 0.30 -14.64
N ALA A 685 -8.47 0.63 -15.86
CA ALA A 685 -9.37 0.89 -16.99
C ALA A 685 -9.95 -0.42 -17.56
N LYS A 686 -11.25 -0.48 -17.72
CA LYS A 686 -11.93 -1.55 -18.45
C LYS A 686 -12.00 -1.25 -19.94
N SER A 687 -12.48 -0.06 -20.32
CA SER A 687 -12.86 0.29 -21.69
C SER A 687 -12.12 1.50 -22.26
N LYS A 688 -11.66 2.43 -21.40
CA LYS A 688 -11.00 3.67 -21.83
C LYS A 688 -9.91 4.10 -20.86
N LEU A 689 -8.71 4.39 -21.38
CA LEU A 689 -7.59 4.98 -20.66
C LEU A 689 -7.16 6.26 -21.37
N ILE A 690 -7.16 7.38 -20.68
CA ILE A 690 -6.71 8.68 -21.20
C ILE A 690 -5.57 9.16 -20.34
N ILE A 691 -4.39 9.34 -20.94
CA ILE A 691 -3.19 9.84 -20.26
C ILE A 691 -2.99 11.28 -20.75
N VAL A 692 -2.93 12.21 -19.80
CA VAL A 692 -2.83 13.65 -20.05
C VAL A 692 -1.54 14.19 -19.44
N GLY A 693 -0.81 15.01 -20.18
CA GLY A 693 0.38 15.67 -19.69
C GLY A 693 1.27 16.25 -20.79
N SER A 694 2.41 16.80 -20.41
CA SER A 694 3.42 17.39 -21.31
C SER A 694 4.24 16.30 -22.03
N LEU A 695 3.56 15.56 -22.92
CA LEU A 695 4.12 14.37 -23.59
C LEU A 695 5.29 14.70 -24.50
N SER A 696 5.26 15.85 -25.17
CA SER A 696 6.35 16.33 -26.04
C SER A 696 7.62 16.56 -25.23
N LYS A 697 7.52 17.15 -24.05
CA LYS A 697 8.64 17.31 -23.13
C LYS A 697 9.12 15.96 -22.63
N LEU A 698 8.21 15.09 -22.22
CA LEU A 698 8.53 13.73 -21.76
C LEU A 698 9.25 12.91 -22.83
N SER A 699 8.85 13.03 -24.12
CA SER A 699 9.49 12.32 -25.22
C SER A 699 10.94 12.76 -25.50
N ASN A 700 11.29 13.97 -25.09
CA ASN A 700 12.63 14.53 -25.26
C ASN A 700 13.55 14.23 -24.06
N LEU A 701 13.04 13.60 -22.99
CA LEU A 701 13.85 13.22 -21.85
C LEU A 701 14.54 11.88 -22.09
N GLU A 702 15.83 11.84 -21.81
CA GLU A 702 16.57 10.57 -21.74
C GLU A 702 16.30 9.90 -20.38
N LEU A 703 15.47 8.87 -20.37
CA LEU A 703 15.08 8.12 -19.17
C LEU A 703 15.45 6.63 -19.31
N PRO A 704 16.75 6.29 -19.34
CA PRO A 704 17.20 4.92 -19.59
C PRO A 704 16.74 3.92 -18.51
N GLU A 705 16.58 4.38 -17.28
CA GLU A 705 16.07 3.58 -16.15
C GLU A 705 14.56 3.28 -16.22
N TYR A 706 13.84 4.01 -17.11
CA TYR A 706 12.39 3.90 -17.27
C TYR A 706 12.00 3.55 -18.73
N PRO A 707 12.44 2.42 -19.27
CA PRO A 707 12.23 2.06 -20.68
C PRO A 707 10.74 1.93 -21.04
N HIS A 708 9.88 1.70 -20.07
CA HIS A 708 8.42 1.66 -20.26
C HIS A 708 7.85 3.03 -20.68
N ILE A 709 8.51 4.16 -20.37
CA ILE A 709 8.06 5.50 -20.79
C ILE A 709 8.17 5.64 -22.31
N ASN A 710 9.29 5.22 -22.89
CA ASN A 710 9.43 5.24 -24.35
C ASN A 710 8.43 4.27 -25.02
N ARG A 711 8.23 3.09 -24.45
CA ARG A 711 7.18 2.16 -24.90
C ARG A 711 5.79 2.77 -24.79
N MET A 712 5.49 3.46 -23.66
CA MET A 712 4.22 4.16 -23.44
C MET A 712 3.91 5.16 -24.55
N LEU A 713 4.89 6.00 -24.90
CA LEU A 713 4.73 7.05 -25.90
C LEU A 713 4.63 6.54 -27.34
N ASN A 714 5.22 5.38 -27.64
CA ASN A 714 5.38 4.86 -29.01
C ASN A 714 4.65 3.53 -29.25
N SER A 715 3.82 3.09 -28.32
CA SER A 715 3.05 1.86 -28.48
C SER A 715 2.04 1.94 -29.63
N LYS A 716 1.87 0.81 -30.33
CA LYS A 716 0.87 0.67 -31.39
C LYS A 716 -0.60 0.76 -30.92
N TYR A 717 -0.81 0.69 -29.61
CA TYR A 717 -2.17 0.72 -29.02
C TYR A 717 -2.66 2.14 -28.73
N VAL A 718 -1.80 3.16 -28.85
CA VAL A 718 -2.14 4.53 -28.51
C VAL A 718 -2.62 5.35 -29.69
N THR A 719 -3.60 6.20 -29.44
CA THR A 719 -4.01 7.30 -30.33
C THR A 719 -3.56 8.60 -29.69
N LYS A 720 -2.74 9.40 -30.39
CA LYS A 720 -2.26 10.72 -29.94
C LYS A 720 -3.24 11.79 -30.44
N ILE A 721 -3.66 12.69 -29.57
CA ILE A 721 -4.58 13.79 -29.88
C ILE A 721 -4.12 15.09 -29.20
#